data_6e3177f72e12fb353c422dceec144604
#
_entry.id   6e3177f72e12fb353c422dceec144604
#
_cell.length_a   1.000
_cell.length_b   1.000
_cell.length_c   1.000
_cell.angle_alpha   90.00
_cell.angle_beta   90.00
_cell.angle_gamma   90.00
#
_symmetry.space_group_name_H-M   'P 1'
#
loop_
_entity.id
_entity.type
_entity.pdbx_description
1 polymer ?
#
loop_
_entity_poly.entity_id
_entity_poly.type
_entity_poly.pdbx_seq_one_letter_code
_entity_poly.pdbx_strand_id
1 'polypeptide(L)'
;MADKNLEKYIYIKGAKVHNLKNIDLKIPRNKFIVITGLSGSGKSSLAFDTLYAEGQRRYVESLSSYARQFLGRIDKPEVDFIKGIPPAIAIEQKVNTRNPRSTVGTSTEIYDYLKLLFARIGRTYSPISNTLVKRHSITDVVKYILSQEEGVPVIILAEMHNGDRSKKEQLEVLSQQGFSRVENKGEIHKIFEAIENPGLLQDDEPIHIVIDRIRVSSDEDTQNRIADSLQTAFYEGKGECLLSINGNTDYQAFSNRFEADGIVFEDPNIHTFSFNNPLGACPTCEGFGKVIGIDEDLVIPNKTLSIYDDAVVCWKGEKMQEWKNKLIYSADKFNFPIHRSYFELSEEEKLLLWTGNKHFKGLNDFFKYLEAKQYKIQYRVMLSRYRGKTVCPDCRGTRLKKEAGYVKVNDKNIQDLVLMPLNELNDFFQNLHLDKTDEKIASRLLLDIKNRINFLSDVGLGYLTLNRLSSSLSGGESQRINLATSLGSSLVGSLYILDEPSIGLHSRDTELLIKVLRELRDLGNTVIVVEHDEDIILAADELIDIGPYAGRLGGEVVFQGNLDQLKESSKSLTSQYISRKMMIPVPAARKKWNNFIEIIGARENNLKGLNIKFPLNIMSVITGVSGSGKSSLIKTILYPALKKHYGGYSDKTGHFDALKGDLHLIKDIEFVDQNPIGKSSRSNPVTYLKAYDEIRKLFADQKASKYSGFKPSHFSFNIDGGRCDECQGEGIIKVEMQFMADIYLQCESCKGKRFKDDILQIRYNQKNIHDVLEMTVNESVEFFSQGKSTTEKKIVQRLQPLVDVGLGYVKLGQSSSTLSGGESQRVKLASFLAKEKAEPCLFVFDEPTTGLHFHDIHKLMDAFNALISRGHTLIIIEHNMEIIKCADWLIDLGPEGGINGGQIVFEGIPEDAIHCTESYTGQYLKEKL
;
A
#
# COMPACT_ATOMS: atom_id res chain seq x y z
N MET A 1 18.87 -8.98 46.05
CA MET A 1 18.30 -7.65 45.73
C MET A 1 18.67 -7.14 44.32
N ALA A 2 19.80 -7.55 43.74
CA ALA A 2 20.19 -7.11 42.38
C ALA A 2 19.25 -7.63 41.27
N ASP A 3 18.72 -8.87 41.37
CA ASP A 3 17.85 -9.45 40.31
C ASP A 3 16.47 -8.81 40.20
N LYS A 4 15.84 -8.42 41.31
CA LYS A 4 14.52 -7.76 41.30
C LYS A 4 14.49 -6.39 40.64
N ASN A 5 15.64 -5.71 40.53
CA ASN A 5 15.76 -4.42 39.85
C ASN A 5 15.85 -4.59 38.30
N LEU A 6 16.44 -5.69 37.84
CA LEU A 6 16.51 -6.01 36.39
C LEU A 6 15.17 -6.33 35.77
N GLU A 7 14.22 -6.81 36.54
CA GLU A 7 12.83 -7.04 36.08
C GLU A 7 12.04 -5.74 35.86
N LYS A 8 12.48 -4.64 36.53
CA LYS A 8 11.78 -3.36 36.49
C LYS A 8 12.37 -2.35 35.51
N TYR A 9 13.63 -2.48 35.14
CA TYR A 9 14.35 -1.48 34.34
C TYR A 9 15.28 -2.12 33.32
N ILE A 10 15.46 -1.43 32.18
CA ILE A 10 16.55 -1.63 31.25
C ILE A 10 17.65 -0.65 31.59
N TYR A 11 18.87 -1.15 31.86
CA TYR A 11 20.05 -0.35 32.17
C TYR A 11 20.95 -0.30 30.96
N ILE A 12 21.27 0.91 30.51
CA ILE A 12 22.27 1.21 29.48
C ILE A 12 23.39 1.92 30.13
N LYS A 13 24.64 1.51 29.89
CA LYS A 13 25.83 2.22 30.34
C LYS A 13 26.82 2.40 29.21
N GLY A 14 27.27 3.64 29.05
CA GLY A 14 28.34 3.97 28.13
C GLY A 14 28.00 3.87 26.67
N ALA A 15 26.78 4.25 26.26
CA ALA A 15 26.39 4.21 24.84
C ALA A 15 27.09 5.31 24.03
N LYS A 16 27.82 4.89 22.96
CA LYS A 16 28.65 5.75 22.10
C LYS A 16 28.36 5.59 20.62
N VAL A 17 27.26 4.94 20.29
CA VAL A 17 26.88 4.67 18.89
C VAL A 17 26.64 5.99 18.13
N HIS A 18 27.30 6.15 17.00
CA HIS A 18 27.25 7.35 16.13
C HIS A 18 27.60 8.65 16.87
N ASN A 19 26.59 9.50 17.15
CA ASN A 19 26.79 10.78 17.81
C ASN A 19 26.50 10.76 19.31
N LEU A 20 26.17 9.61 19.91
CA LEU A 20 25.90 9.49 21.33
C LEU A 20 27.19 9.71 22.16
N LYS A 21 27.08 10.51 23.19
CA LYS A 21 28.22 10.96 24.02
C LYS A 21 28.36 10.20 25.35
N ASN A 22 28.61 8.88 25.26
CA ASN A 22 28.84 8.03 26.42
C ASN A 22 27.69 8.12 27.43
N ILE A 23 26.44 7.93 26.96
CA ILE A 23 25.26 8.14 27.77
C ILE A 23 24.93 6.93 28.66
N ASP A 24 24.49 7.22 29.89
CA ASP A 24 23.98 6.26 30.85
C ASP A 24 22.47 6.51 31.02
N LEU A 25 21.63 5.42 30.92
CA LEU A 25 20.18 5.50 31.02
C LEU A 25 19.61 4.35 31.84
N LYS A 26 18.51 4.65 32.54
CA LYS A 26 17.71 3.70 33.29
C LYS A 26 16.28 3.79 32.82
N ILE A 27 15.86 2.91 31.91
CA ILE A 27 14.54 2.93 31.23
C ILE A 27 13.57 2.00 31.97
N PRO A 28 12.42 2.47 32.47
CA PRO A 28 11.45 1.61 33.15
C PRO A 28 10.79 0.62 32.16
N ARG A 29 10.56 -0.62 32.62
CA ARG A 29 9.84 -1.62 31.83
C ARG A 29 8.34 -1.49 32.03
N ASN A 30 7.55 -2.04 31.08
CA ASN A 30 6.10 -2.04 31.09
C ASN A 30 5.53 -0.62 31.15
N LYS A 31 6.15 0.29 30.41
CA LYS A 31 5.76 1.70 30.29
C LYS A 31 5.73 2.12 28.82
N PHE A 32 4.96 3.16 28.54
CA PHE A 32 4.96 3.88 27.28
C PHE A 32 5.96 5.02 27.36
N ILE A 33 7.07 4.90 26.65
CA ILE A 33 8.22 5.79 26.70
C ILE A 33 8.37 6.50 25.37
N VAL A 34 8.53 7.82 25.38
CA VAL A 34 8.80 8.60 24.17
C VAL A 34 10.23 9.14 24.21
N ILE A 35 10.98 8.86 23.13
CA ILE A 35 12.30 9.45 22.88
C ILE A 35 12.11 10.61 21.91
N THR A 36 12.42 11.83 22.38
CA THR A 36 12.25 13.06 21.60
C THR A 36 13.56 13.84 21.49
N GLY A 37 13.55 14.99 20.80
CA GLY A 37 14.71 15.85 20.57
C GLY A 37 14.82 16.30 19.12
N LEU A 38 15.74 17.20 18.81
CA LEU A 38 15.93 17.74 17.45
C LEU A 38 16.21 16.64 16.41
N SER A 39 15.87 16.94 15.15
CA SER A 39 16.27 16.08 14.03
C SER A 39 17.80 15.94 13.99
N GLY A 40 18.32 14.69 13.90
CA GLY A 40 19.76 14.41 13.97
C GLY A 40 20.39 14.50 15.37
N SER A 41 19.62 14.56 16.46
CA SER A 41 20.17 14.62 17.84
C SER A 41 20.70 13.27 18.34
N GLY A 42 20.33 12.13 17.73
CA GLY A 42 20.77 10.78 18.13
C GLY A 42 19.65 9.88 18.66
N LYS A 43 18.38 10.25 18.49
CA LYS A 43 17.21 9.45 18.90
C LYS A 43 17.21 8.04 18.32
N SER A 44 17.32 7.94 16.99
CA SER A 44 17.34 6.66 16.28
C SER A 44 18.58 5.84 16.64
N SER A 45 19.73 6.50 16.89
CA SER A 45 20.96 5.83 17.38
C SER A 45 20.75 5.17 18.75
N LEU A 46 19.98 5.80 19.65
CA LEU A 46 19.63 5.19 20.92
C LEU A 46 18.60 4.08 20.78
N ALA A 47 17.50 4.33 20.04
CA ALA A 47 16.37 3.41 19.94
C ALA A 47 16.71 2.18 19.09
N PHE A 48 17.21 2.38 17.87
CA PHE A 48 17.42 1.32 16.89
C PHE A 48 18.85 0.77 16.93
N ASP A 49 19.88 1.64 16.79
CA ASP A 49 21.26 1.18 16.68
C ASP A 49 21.85 0.73 18.01
N THR A 50 21.19 1.04 19.15
CA THR A 50 21.61 0.63 20.49
C THR A 50 20.66 -0.40 21.11
N LEU A 51 19.41 -0.01 21.42
CA LEU A 51 18.45 -0.89 22.12
C LEU A 51 17.97 -2.05 21.24
N TYR A 52 17.45 -1.75 20.06
CA TYR A 52 16.94 -2.80 19.17
C TYR A 52 18.07 -3.74 18.73
N ALA A 53 19.21 -3.19 18.30
CA ALA A 53 20.36 -3.97 17.86
C ALA A 53 20.85 -4.95 18.94
N GLU A 54 20.94 -4.53 20.20
CA GLU A 54 21.31 -5.42 21.32
C GLU A 54 20.22 -6.45 21.65
N GLY A 55 18.95 -6.06 21.62
CA GLY A 55 17.83 -6.98 21.83
C GLY A 55 17.78 -8.08 20.76
N GLN A 56 17.93 -7.70 19.48
CA GLN A 56 18.00 -8.62 18.36
C GLN A 56 19.24 -9.53 18.42
N ARG A 57 20.41 -8.97 18.75
CA ARG A 57 21.66 -9.73 18.93
C ARG A 57 21.48 -10.85 19.96
N ARG A 58 20.93 -10.54 21.13
CA ARG A 58 20.67 -11.53 22.20
C ARG A 58 19.67 -12.58 21.78
N TYR A 59 18.63 -12.18 21.05
CA TYR A 59 17.64 -13.13 20.52
C TYR A 59 18.31 -14.11 19.54
N VAL A 60 19.10 -13.62 18.60
CA VAL A 60 19.83 -14.46 17.62
C VAL A 60 20.85 -15.36 18.32
N GLU A 61 21.54 -14.87 19.37
CA GLU A 61 22.48 -15.68 20.15
C GLU A 61 21.78 -16.82 20.92
N SER A 62 20.50 -16.66 21.26
CA SER A 62 19.72 -17.71 21.91
C SER A 62 19.26 -18.84 20.96
N LEU A 63 19.33 -18.61 19.63
CA LEU A 63 18.96 -19.57 18.62
C LEU A 63 20.00 -20.69 18.45
N SER A 64 19.62 -21.77 17.78
CA SER A 64 20.52 -22.89 17.46
C SER A 64 21.70 -22.43 16.58
N SER A 65 22.83 -23.16 16.64
CA SER A 65 24.02 -22.88 15.83
C SER A 65 23.71 -22.88 14.32
N TYR A 66 22.77 -23.73 13.89
CA TYR A 66 22.30 -23.80 12.52
C TYR A 66 21.56 -22.51 12.08
N ALA A 67 20.61 -22.04 12.89
CA ALA A 67 19.87 -20.81 12.62
C ALA A 67 20.80 -19.58 12.59
N ARG A 68 21.81 -19.53 13.47
CA ARG A 68 22.80 -18.47 13.50
C ARG A 68 23.68 -18.37 12.24
N GLN A 69 23.96 -19.50 11.55
CA GLN A 69 24.67 -19.50 10.27
C GLN A 69 23.89 -18.79 9.16
N PHE A 70 22.55 -18.88 9.17
CA PHE A 70 21.69 -18.22 8.18
C PHE A 70 21.45 -16.74 8.47
N LEU A 71 21.36 -16.36 9.77
CA LEU A 71 21.06 -14.99 10.18
C LEU A 71 22.28 -14.07 10.22
N GLY A 72 23.49 -14.63 10.07
CA GLY A 72 24.72 -13.88 10.14
C GLY A 72 25.10 -13.43 11.56
N ARG A 73 26.26 -12.79 11.68
CA ARG A 73 26.74 -12.23 12.93
C ARG A 73 26.27 -10.79 13.04
N ILE A 74 25.50 -10.48 14.09
CA ILE A 74 25.07 -9.12 14.39
C ILE A 74 26.17 -8.50 15.28
N ASP A 75 26.71 -7.35 14.85
CA ASP A 75 27.72 -6.63 15.61
C ASP A 75 27.14 -6.10 16.92
N LYS A 76 27.98 -6.16 17.98
CA LYS A 76 27.61 -5.58 19.26
C LYS A 76 27.65 -4.05 19.15
N PRO A 77 26.56 -3.34 19.57
CA PRO A 77 26.60 -1.89 19.59
C PRO A 77 27.72 -1.37 20.51
N GLU A 78 28.26 -0.19 20.23
CA GLU A 78 29.30 0.47 21.03
C GLU A 78 28.73 0.93 22.38
N VAL A 79 28.65 -0.01 23.32
CA VAL A 79 28.19 0.22 24.70
C VAL A 79 29.06 -0.56 25.69
N ASP A 80 29.20 -0.05 26.89
CA ASP A 80 29.88 -0.80 27.96
C ASP A 80 29.05 -2.04 28.33
N PHE A 81 27.75 -1.86 28.65
CA PHE A 81 26.80 -2.94 28.81
C PHE A 81 25.32 -2.46 28.68
N ILE A 82 24.45 -3.39 28.35
CA ILE A 82 22.98 -3.26 28.47
C ILE A 82 22.48 -4.45 29.31
N LYS A 83 21.68 -4.20 30.34
CA LYS A 83 21.06 -5.24 31.19
C LYS A 83 19.56 -5.06 31.24
N GLY A 84 18.81 -6.18 31.46
CA GLY A 84 17.36 -6.17 31.61
C GLY A 84 16.57 -5.96 30.30
N ILE A 85 17.21 -6.06 29.14
CA ILE A 85 16.51 -5.92 27.82
C ILE A 85 15.73 -7.19 27.52
N PRO A 86 14.41 -7.07 27.24
CA PRO A 86 13.59 -8.18 26.77
C PRO A 86 13.76 -8.38 25.25
N PRO A 87 13.15 -9.42 24.66
CA PRO A 87 13.09 -9.58 23.20
C PRO A 87 12.55 -8.31 22.54
N ALA A 88 13.27 -7.80 21.55
CA ALA A 88 12.96 -6.51 20.91
C ALA A 88 12.35 -6.70 19.53
N ILE A 89 11.29 -5.94 19.25
CA ILE A 89 10.57 -5.88 17.99
C ILE A 89 10.63 -4.43 17.50
N ALA A 90 11.17 -4.22 16.29
CA ALA A 90 11.17 -2.90 15.67
C ALA A 90 10.06 -2.79 14.63
N ILE A 91 9.38 -1.65 14.61
CA ILE A 91 8.35 -1.31 13.62
C ILE A 91 8.80 -0.04 12.89
N GLU A 92 9.47 -0.24 11.75
CA GLU A 92 10.03 0.82 10.92
C GLU A 92 9.06 1.19 9.78
N GLN A 93 9.28 2.38 9.18
CA GLN A 93 8.48 2.90 8.07
C GLN A 93 8.79 2.24 6.72
N LYS A 94 9.88 1.49 6.59
CA LYS A 94 10.29 0.93 5.31
C LYS A 94 9.31 -0.11 4.81
N VAL A 95 8.73 0.14 3.62
CA VAL A 95 7.94 -0.86 2.89
C VAL A 95 8.91 -1.92 2.35
N ASN A 96 9.06 -3.02 3.07
CA ASN A 96 10.03 -4.08 2.74
C ASN A 96 9.58 -5.02 1.62
N THR A 97 8.36 -4.88 1.06
CA THR A 97 7.85 -5.85 0.10
C THR A 97 7.85 -5.32 -1.33
N ARG A 98 8.85 -5.74 -2.10
CA ARG A 98 8.84 -5.65 -3.57
C ARG A 98 8.03 -6.78 -4.23
N ASN A 99 7.45 -7.67 -3.44
CA ASN A 99 6.69 -8.80 -3.96
C ASN A 99 5.34 -8.29 -4.53
N PRO A 100 5.10 -8.44 -5.85
CA PRO A 100 3.88 -7.97 -6.50
C PRO A 100 2.62 -8.76 -6.09
N ARG A 101 2.79 -9.87 -5.38
CA ARG A 101 1.68 -10.68 -4.86
C ARG A 101 1.31 -10.38 -3.41
N SER A 102 2.12 -9.58 -2.69
CA SER A 102 1.82 -9.18 -1.32
C SER A 102 0.67 -8.17 -1.28
N THR A 103 -0.33 -8.44 -0.45
CA THR A 103 -1.51 -7.59 -0.23
C THR A 103 -1.71 -7.31 1.25
N VAL A 104 -2.55 -6.34 1.58
CA VAL A 104 -2.98 -6.08 2.97
C VAL A 104 -3.46 -7.37 3.62
N GLY A 105 -4.33 -8.12 2.94
CA GLY A 105 -4.88 -9.39 3.47
C GLY A 105 -3.81 -10.44 3.77
N THR A 106 -2.76 -10.56 2.93
CA THR A 106 -1.67 -11.52 3.17
C THR A 106 -0.69 -11.02 4.23
N SER A 107 -0.44 -9.72 4.31
CA SER A 107 0.47 -9.13 5.31
C SER A 107 -0.12 -9.16 6.72
N THR A 108 -1.46 -9.14 6.84
CA THR A 108 -2.18 -9.22 8.12
C THR A 108 -2.63 -10.62 8.49
N GLU A 109 -2.32 -11.62 7.63
CA GLU A 109 -2.77 -13.02 7.75
C GLU A 109 -4.31 -13.21 7.66
N ILE A 110 -5.10 -12.14 7.58
CA ILE A 110 -6.57 -12.23 7.48
C ILE A 110 -6.99 -13.10 6.29
N TYR A 111 -6.27 -12.97 5.16
CA TYR A 111 -6.53 -13.75 3.97
C TYR A 111 -6.36 -15.26 4.20
N ASP A 112 -5.40 -15.67 5.03
CA ASP A 112 -5.18 -17.08 5.36
C ASP A 112 -6.33 -17.65 6.20
N TYR A 113 -6.85 -16.88 7.15
CA TYR A 113 -8.06 -17.24 7.89
C TYR A 113 -9.31 -17.27 7.00
N LEU A 114 -9.45 -16.36 6.06
CA LEU A 114 -10.56 -16.38 5.09
C LEU A 114 -10.54 -17.63 4.22
N LYS A 115 -9.39 -18.04 3.69
CA LYS A 115 -9.26 -19.30 2.93
C LYS A 115 -9.73 -20.51 3.74
N LEU A 116 -9.33 -20.58 5.02
CA LEU A 116 -9.75 -21.64 5.92
C LEU A 116 -11.26 -21.61 6.20
N LEU A 117 -11.83 -20.42 6.41
CA LEU A 117 -13.25 -20.23 6.64
C LEU A 117 -14.07 -20.74 5.46
N PHE A 118 -13.75 -20.27 4.24
CA PHE A 118 -14.45 -20.67 3.01
C PHE A 118 -14.27 -22.17 2.69
N ALA A 119 -13.11 -22.74 2.97
CA ALA A 119 -12.89 -24.18 2.78
C ALA A 119 -13.67 -25.05 3.77
N ARG A 120 -14.04 -24.51 4.95
CA ARG A 120 -14.72 -25.30 6.00
C ARG A 120 -16.23 -25.15 6.04
N ILE A 121 -16.73 -23.93 5.85
CA ILE A 121 -18.16 -23.63 5.94
C ILE A 121 -18.74 -23.00 4.66
N GLY A 122 -17.92 -22.79 3.64
CA GLY A 122 -18.36 -22.25 2.35
C GLY A 122 -19.28 -23.25 1.63
N ARG A 123 -20.36 -22.72 1.05
CA ARG A 123 -21.35 -23.49 0.28
C ARG A 123 -21.27 -23.09 -1.18
N THR A 124 -21.20 -24.08 -2.07
CA THR A 124 -21.12 -23.86 -3.53
C THR A 124 -22.50 -23.62 -4.11
N TYR A 125 -22.62 -22.62 -4.96
CA TYR A 125 -23.87 -22.28 -5.68
C TYR A 125 -23.63 -22.33 -7.19
N SER A 126 -24.62 -22.81 -7.92
CA SER A 126 -24.55 -22.78 -9.38
C SER A 126 -24.54 -21.33 -9.91
N PRO A 127 -23.66 -20.99 -10.87
CA PRO A 127 -23.64 -19.66 -11.47
C PRO A 127 -24.83 -19.41 -12.42
N ILE A 128 -25.60 -20.45 -12.79
CA ILE A 128 -26.74 -20.35 -13.72
C ILE A 128 -28.03 -20.13 -12.93
N SER A 129 -28.39 -21.06 -12.04
CA SER A 129 -29.66 -21.04 -11.30
C SER A 129 -29.54 -20.42 -9.91
N ASN A 130 -28.31 -20.19 -9.42
CA ASN A 130 -28.01 -19.78 -8.03
C ASN A 130 -28.54 -20.76 -6.96
N THR A 131 -28.77 -22.04 -7.35
CA THR A 131 -29.17 -23.09 -6.44
C THR A 131 -27.94 -23.64 -5.69
N LEU A 132 -28.17 -24.10 -4.45
CA LEU A 132 -27.13 -24.71 -3.65
C LEU A 132 -26.74 -26.09 -4.24
N VAL A 133 -25.48 -26.24 -4.60
CA VAL A 133 -24.91 -27.52 -5.06
C VAL A 133 -24.71 -28.43 -3.88
N LYS A 134 -25.39 -29.59 -3.85
CA LYS A 134 -25.28 -30.57 -2.79
C LYS A 134 -24.96 -31.93 -3.37
N ARG A 135 -24.11 -32.66 -2.68
CA ARG A 135 -24.02 -34.11 -2.82
C ARG A 135 -25.05 -34.72 -1.88
N HIS A 136 -25.91 -35.54 -2.41
CA HIS A 136 -26.80 -36.31 -1.57
C HIS A 136 -26.09 -37.60 -1.14
N SER A 137 -25.90 -37.76 0.18
CA SER A 137 -25.47 -39.04 0.74
C SER A 137 -26.62 -40.02 0.75
N ILE A 138 -26.33 -41.34 0.78
CA ILE A 138 -27.33 -42.39 0.98
C ILE A 138 -28.18 -42.06 2.20
N THR A 139 -27.56 -41.60 3.30
CA THR A 139 -28.28 -41.23 4.52
C THR A 139 -29.27 -40.07 4.32
N ASP A 140 -28.96 -39.12 3.46
CA ASP A 140 -29.87 -38.00 3.19
C ASP A 140 -31.09 -38.46 2.41
N VAL A 141 -30.91 -39.38 1.44
CA VAL A 141 -32.01 -39.94 0.67
C VAL A 141 -32.85 -40.88 1.54
N VAL A 142 -32.22 -41.69 2.43
CA VAL A 142 -32.94 -42.50 3.43
C VAL A 142 -33.81 -41.62 4.32
N LYS A 143 -33.26 -40.54 4.89
CA LYS A 143 -34.02 -39.56 5.69
C LYS A 143 -35.18 -38.95 4.92
N TYR A 144 -34.97 -38.61 3.66
CA TYR A 144 -36.02 -38.08 2.81
C TYR A 144 -37.17 -39.09 2.60
N ILE A 145 -36.82 -40.38 2.32
CA ILE A 145 -37.81 -41.45 2.20
C ILE A 145 -38.58 -41.64 3.52
N LEU A 146 -37.88 -41.68 4.65
CA LEU A 146 -38.48 -41.80 5.97
C LEU A 146 -39.27 -40.59 6.44
N SER A 147 -39.12 -39.44 5.80
CA SER A 147 -39.97 -38.26 6.06
C SER A 147 -41.33 -38.31 5.39
N GLN A 148 -41.56 -39.28 4.50
CA GLN A 148 -42.87 -39.55 3.90
C GLN A 148 -43.78 -40.29 4.91
N GLU A 149 -45.09 -40.29 4.64
CA GLU A 149 -46.05 -40.98 5.50
C GLU A 149 -45.80 -42.50 5.51
N GLU A 150 -45.97 -43.12 6.69
CA GLU A 150 -45.77 -44.57 6.87
C GLU A 150 -46.69 -45.37 5.93
N GLY A 151 -46.14 -46.38 5.25
CA GLY A 151 -46.85 -47.22 4.32
C GLY A 151 -46.92 -46.70 2.87
N VAL A 152 -46.48 -45.47 2.59
CA VAL A 152 -46.44 -44.93 1.22
C VAL A 152 -45.50 -45.78 0.37
N PRO A 153 -45.90 -46.19 -0.84
CA PRO A 153 -45.03 -46.92 -1.76
C PRO A 153 -44.03 -45.96 -2.42
N VAL A 154 -42.76 -46.34 -2.36
CA VAL A 154 -41.62 -45.64 -3.00
C VAL A 154 -40.93 -46.59 -3.97
N ILE A 155 -40.66 -46.15 -5.18
CA ILE A 155 -39.89 -46.88 -6.18
C ILE A 155 -38.56 -46.17 -6.36
N ILE A 156 -37.48 -46.91 -6.17
CA ILE A 156 -36.10 -46.43 -6.39
C ILE A 156 -35.71 -46.78 -7.81
N LEU A 157 -35.33 -45.76 -8.57
CA LEU A 157 -35.05 -45.85 -9.99
C LEU A 157 -33.65 -45.38 -10.29
N ALA A 158 -33.02 -45.90 -11.32
CA ALA A 158 -31.78 -45.43 -11.90
C ALA A 158 -31.92 -45.26 -13.43
N GLU A 159 -31.39 -44.20 -14.01
CA GLU A 159 -31.47 -44.03 -15.48
C GLU A 159 -30.59 -45.08 -16.17
N MET A 160 -31.18 -45.69 -17.23
CA MET A 160 -30.47 -46.69 -18.03
C MET A 160 -29.57 -45.97 -19.03
N HIS A 161 -28.27 -46.18 -18.94
CA HIS A 161 -27.28 -45.66 -19.86
C HIS A 161 -26.83 -46.72 -20.88
N ASN A 162 -27.11 -46.52 -22.15
CA ASN A 162 -26.82 -47.52 -23.19
C ASN A 162 -25.35 -47.64 -23.55
N GLY A 163 -24.51 -46.53 -23.34
CA GLY A 163 -23.14 -46.48 -23.85
C GLY A 163 -23.07 -46.72 -25.35
N ASP A 164 -22.20 -47.63 -25.79
CA ASP A 164 -22.03 -48.03 -27.18
C ASP A 164 -22.96 -49.20 -27.60
N ARG A 165 -23.88 -49.65 -26.72
CA ARG A 165 -24.74 -50.79 -26.93
C ARG A 165 -26.11 -50.36 -27.44
N SER A 166 -26.75 -51.25 -28.20
CA SER A 166 -28.17 -51.12 -28.51
C SER A 166 -29.06 -51.24 -27.27
N LYS A 167 -30.25 -50.64 -27.26
CA LYS A 167 -31.23 -50.77 -26.15
C LYS A 167 -31.44 -52.22 -25.76
N LYS A 168 -31.61 -53.10 -26.75
CA LYS A 168 -31.83 -54.52 -26.53
C LYS A 168 -30.65 -55.20 -25.83
N GLU A 169 -29.45 -54.97 -26.32
CA GLU A 169 -28.22 -55.53 -25.70
C GLU A 169 -28.07 -55.04 -24.24
N GLN A 170 -28.40 -53.76 -23.98
CA GLN A 170 -28.34 -53.22 -22.62
C GLN A 170 -29.40 -53.86 -21.71
N LEU A 171 -30.61 -54.11 -22.16
CA LEU A 171 -31.63 -54.82 -21.41
C LEU A 171 -31.22 -56.27 -21.12
N GLU A 172 -30.60 -56.96 -22.08
CA GLU A 172 -30.04 -58.30 -21.88
C GLU A 172 -28.98 -58.33 -20.79
N VAL A 173 -28.08 -57.35 -20.78
CA VAL A 173 -27.05 -57.18 -19.74
C VAL A 173 -27.69 -56.93 -18.37
N LEU A 174 -28.67 -56.03 -18.27
CA LEU A 174 -29.41 -55.77 -17.03
C LEU A 174 -30.13 -57.03 -16.50
N SER A 175 -30.72 -57.81 -17.39
CA SER A 175 -31.35 -59.08 -17.04
C SER A 175 -30.33 -60.10 -16.47
N GLN A 176 -29.11 -60.19 -17.06
CA GLN A 176 -28.01 -61.01 -16.56
C GLN A 176 -27.47 -60.54 -15.21
N GLN A 177 -27.51 -59.25 -14.92
CA GLN A 177 -27.14 -58.64 -13.65
C GLN A 177 -28.21 -58.86 -12.56
N GLY A 178 -29.39 -59.41 -12.90
CA GLY A 178 -30.42 -59.72 -11.93
C GLY A 178 -31.55 -58.68 -11.84
N PHE A 179 -31.53 -57.64 -12.64
CA PHE A 179 -32.65 -56.70 -12.68
C PHE A 179 -33.82 -57.31 -13.45
N SER A 180 -35.04 -57.06 -12.97
CA SER A 180 -36.22 -57.69 -13.53
C SER A 180 -37.20 -56.75 -14.18
N ARG A 181 -37.09 -55.44 -13.94
CA ARG A 181 -38.05 -54.44 -14.37
C ARG A 181 -37.35 -53.15 -14.80
N VAL A 182 -37.98 -52.50 -15.81
CA VAL A 182 -37.68 -51.15 -16.23
C VAL A 182 -38.95 -50.31 -16.17
N GLU A 183 -38.79 -49.06 -15.97
CA GLU A 183 -39.83 -48.07 -16.02
C GLU A 183 -39.60 -47.13 -17.26
N ASN A 184 -40.66 -46.83 -17.98
CA ASN A 184 -40.65 -45.90 -19.07
C ASN A 184 -41.99 -45.16 -19.07
N LYS A 185 -41.98 -43.85 -18.95
CA LYS A 185 -43.16 -42.96 -18.96
C LYS A 185 -44.22 -43.26 -17.91
N GLY A 186 -43.81 -43.71 -16.70
CA GLY A 186 -44.74 -44.07 -15.61
C GLY A 186 -45.21 -45.52 -15.62
N GLU A 187 -44.97 -46.28 -16.69
CA GLU A 187 -45.33 -47.67 -16.80
C GLU A 187 -44.14 -48.59 -16.53
N ILE A 188 -44.35 -49.59 -15.70
CA ILE A 188 -43.34 -50.58 -15.32
C ILE A 188 -43.48 -51.84 -16.14
N HIS A 189 -42.48 -52.13 -16.93
CA HIS A 189 -42.39 -53.32 -17.77
C HIS A 189 -41.36 -54.34 -17.21
N LYS A 190 -41.62 -55.62 -17.44
CA LYS A 190 -40.59 -56.62 -17.17
C LYS A 190 -39.54 -56.58 -18.29
N ILE A 191 -38.25 -56.66 -17.89
CA ILE A 191 -37.15 -56.60 -18.86
C ILE A 191 -37.25 -57.66 -19.93
N PHE A 192 -37.65 -58.87 -19.57
CA PHE A 192 -37.87 -59.98 -20.47
C PHE A 192 -38.94 -59.64 -21.55
N GLU A 193 -40.08 -59.02 -21.14
CA GLU A 193 -41.16 -58.63 -22.08
C GLU A 193 -40.68 -57.50 -23.03
N ALA A 194 -39.86 -56.56 -22.50
CA ALA A 194 -39.27 -55.49 -23.27
C ALA A 194 -38.20 -55.95 -24.28
N ILE A 195 -37.49 -57.05 -23.98
CA ILE A 195 -36.51 -57.67 -24.90
C ILE A 195 -37.22 -58.35 -26.04
N GLU A 196 -38.35 -59.05 -25.73
CA GLU A 196 -39.17 -59.75 -26.75
C GLU A 196 -39.96 -58.78 -27.66
N ASN A 197 -40.44 -57.68 -27.06
CA ASN A 197 -41.25 -56.72 -27.76
C ASN A 197 -40.74 -55.27 -27.55
N PRO A 198 -39.71 -54.83 -28.31
CA PRO A 198 -39.08 -53.50 -28.11
C PRO A 198 -40.05 -52.34 -28.26
N GLY A 199 -41.18 -52.50 -28.91
CA GLY A 199 -42.19 -51.46 -29.08
C GLY A 199 -42.96 -51.09 -27.81
N LEU A 200 -42.77 -51.81 -26.70
CA LEU A 200 -43.31 -51.45 -25.41
C LEU A 200 -42.60 -50.23 -24.76
N LEU A 201 -41.36 -49.94 -25.18
CA LEU A 201 -40.61 -48.82 -24.66
C LEU A 201 -40.60 -47.67 -25.70
N GLN A 202 -41.02 -46.52 -25.27
CA GLN A 202 -41.04 -45.32 -26.16
C GLN A 202 -39.61 -44.81 -26.34
N ASP A 203 -39.24 -44.55 -27.62
CA ASP A 203 -37.87 -44.20 -27.98
C ASP A 203 -37.48 -42.77 -27.56
N ASP A 204 -38.46 -41.89 -27.42
CA ASP A 204 -38.26 -40.47 -27.14
C ASP A 204 -38.15 -40.12 -25.62
N GLU A 205 -38.30 -41.09 -24.72
CA GLU A 205 -38.31 -40.92 -23.28
C GLU A 205 -37.19 -41.74 -22.59
N PRO A 206 -36.63 -41.27 -21.47
CA PRO A 206 -35.61 -42.01 -20.72
C PRO A 206 -36.20 -43.31 -20.17
N ILE A 207 -35.36 -44.34 -20.15
CA ILE A 207 -35.73 -45.64 -19.57
C ILE A 207 -35.02 -45.72 -18.23
N HIS A 208 -35.77 -46.06 -17.16
CA HIS A 208 -35.23 -46.18 -15.82
C HIS A 208 -35.23 -47.65 -15.37
N ILE A 209 -34.15 -48.07 -14.75
CA ILE A 209 -34.02 -49.38 -14.09
C ILE A 209 -34.77 -49.30 -12.77
N VAL A 210 -35.71 -50.21 -12.52
CA VAL A 210 -36.40 -50.36 -11.22
C VAL A 210 -35.49 -51.14 -10.29
N ILE A 211 -34.82 -50.42 -9.38
CA ILE A 211 -33.89 -51.02 -8.42
C ILE A 211 -34.66 -51.75 -7.30
N ASP A 212 -35.59 -51.02 -6.66
CA ASP A 212 -36.39 -51.61 -5.57
C ASP A 212 -37.78 -50.93 -5.49
N ARG A 213 -38.71 -51.63 -4.89
CA ARG A 213 -40.06 -51.15 -4.60
C ARG A 213 -40.35 -51.43 -3.14
N ILE A 214 -40.44 -50.40 -2.35
CA ILE A 214 -40.55 -50.44 -0.90
C ILE A 214 -41.78 -49.71 -0.41
N ARG A 215 -42.22 -49.99 0.79
CA ARG A 215 -43.16 -49.19 1.56
C ARG A 215 -42.40 -48.54 2.72
N VAL A 216 -42.65 -47.27 2.93
CA VAL A 216 -41.99 -46.49 4.01
C VAL A 216 -42.32 -47.16 5.34
N SER A 217 -41.27 -47.53 6.07
CA SER A 217 -41.37 -48.05 7.46
C SER A 217 -40.13 -47.62 8.24
N SER A 218 -40.31 -47.33 9.51
CA SER A 218 -39.25 -46.92 10.43
C SER A 218 -38.45 -48.08 11.05
N ASP A 219 -38.73 -49.33 10.68
CA ASP A 219 -38.00 -50.48 11.18
C ASP A 219 -36.56 -50.55 10.61
N GLU A 220 -35.64 -51.08 11.38
CA GLU A 220 -34.21 -51.14 11.07
C GLU A 220 -33.90 -51.95 9.81
N ASP A 221 -34.64 -53.05 9.58
CA ASP A 221 -34.45 -53.91 8.41
C ASP A 221 -34.84 -53.19 7.11
N THR A 222 -35.93 -52.43 7.15
CA THR A 222 -36.35 -51.60 5.99
C THR A 222 -35.36 -50.47 5.73
N GLN A 223 -34.84 -49.82 6.76
CA GLN A 223 -33.83 -48.77 6.57
C GLN A 223 -32.54 -49.31 5.93
N ASN A 224 -32.05 -50.48 6.37
CA ASN A 224 -30.88 -51.10 5.76
C ASN A 224 -31.15 -51.50 4.31
N ARG A 225 -32.31 -52.06 4.01
CA ARG A 225 -32.73 -52.39 2.65
C ARG A 225 -32.79 -51.13 1.74
N ILE A 226 -33.34 -50.02 2.23
CA ILE A 226 -33.37 -48.76 1.50
C ILE A 226 -31.94 -48.33 1.20
N ALA A 227 -31.03 -48.37 2.17
CA ALA A 227 -29.64 -47.95 1.99
C ALA A 227 -28.92 -48.78 0.92
N ASP A 228 -29.07 -50.12 0.93
CA ASP A 228 -28.47 -51.02 -0.05
C ASP A 228 -29.05 -50.78 -1.47
N SER A 229 -30.37 -50.57 -1.56
CA SER A 229 -31.03 -50.25 -2.83
C SER A 229 -30.59 -48.90 -3.40
N LEU A 230 -30.41 -47.91 -2.55
CA LEU A 230 -29.91 -46.59 -2.95
C LEU A 230 -28.45 -46.64 -3.42
N GLN A 231 -27.61 -47.48 -2.75
CA GLN A 231 -26.24 -47.71 -3.17
C GLN A 231 -26.19 -48.29 -4.59
N THR A 232 -27.06 -49.28 -4.85
CA THR A 232 -27.21 -49.89 -6.18
C THR A 232 -27.72 -48.85 -7.20
N ALA A 233 -28.71 -48.04 -6.81
CA ALA A 233 -29.27 -47.00 -7.69
C ALA A 233 -28.23 -45.95 -8.11
N PHE A 234 -27.41 -45.44 -7.17
CA PHE A 234 -26.34 -44.51 -7.47
C PHE A 234 -25.23 -45.16 -8.31
N TYR A 235 -24.98 -46.45 -8.15
CA TYR A 235 -23.99 -47.17 -8.97
C TYR A 235 -24.45 -47.32 -10.42
N GLU A 236 -25.66 -47.83 -10.64
CA GLU A 236 -26.22 -48.05 -11.99
C GLU A 236 -26.55 -46.73 -12.71
N GLY A 237 -27.10 -45.74 -11.98
CA GLY A 237 -27.39 -44.40 -12.48
C GLY A 237 -26.17 -43.50 -12.59
N LYS A 238 -24.93 -44.06 -12.47
CA LYS A 238 -23.68 -43.29 -12.56
C LYS A 238 -23.64 -42.08 -11.65
N GLY A 239 -24.18 -42.16 -10.46
CA GLY A 239 -24.21 -41.12 -9.45
C GLY A 239 -25.56 -40.44 -9.30
N GLU A 240 -26.58 -40.79 -10.11
CA GLU A 240 -27.94 -40.26 -10.02
C GLU A 240 -28.91 -41.34 -9.56
N CYS A 241 -29.91 -40.95 -8.77
CA CYS A 241 -30.97 -41.79 -8.27
C CYS A 241 -32.28 -41.03 -8.34
N LEU A 242 -33.32 -41.65 -8.83
CA LEU A 242 -34.67 -41.11 -8.96
C LEU A 242 -35.61 -41.83 -8.00
N LEU A 243 -36.49 -41.10 -7.35
CA LEU A 243 -37.56 -41.68 -6.52
C LEU A 243 -38.91 -41.35 -7.11
N SER A 244 -39.75 -42.36 -7.33
CA SER A 244 -41.16 -42.19 -7.57
C SER A 244 -41.93 -42.47 -6.27
N ILE A 245 -42.64 -41.47 -5.80
CA ILE A 245 -43.41 -41.56 -4.55
C ILE A 245 -44.88 -41.74 -4.92
N ASN A 246 -45.52 -42.74 -4.35
CA ASN A 246 -46.93 -43.05 -4.58
C ASN A 246 -47.32 -43.26 -6.06
N GLY A 247 -46.37 -43.70 -6.90
CA GLY A 247 -46.58 -43.89 -8.34
C GLY A 247 -46.61 -42.61 -9.18
N ASN A 248 -46.16 -41.52 -8.61
CA ASN A 248 -46.09 -40.24 -9.33
C ASN A 248 -44.98 -40.27 -10.41
N THR A 249 -45.26 -39.72 -11.59
CA THR A 249 -44.30 -39.57 -12.69
C THR A 249 -43.43 -38.30 -12.56
N ASP A 250 -43.67 -37.49 -11.52
CA ASP A 250 -42.78 -36.39 -11.15
C ASP A 250 -41.70 -36.93 -10.24
N TYR A 251 -40.56 -37.37 -10.81
CA TYR A 251 -39.50 -38.05 -10.12
C TYR A 251 -38.68 -37.05 -9.28
N GLN A 252 -38.48 -37.38 -8.02
CA GLN A 252 -37.54 -36.65 -7.17
C GLN A 252 -36.11 -37.14 -7.45
N ALA A 253 -35.28 -36.29 -8.07
CA ALA A 253 -33.90 -36.63 -8.42
C ALA A 253 -32.95 -36.35 -7.26
N PHE A 254 -32.00 -37.26 -7.05
CA PHE A 254 -30.88 -37.15 -6.11
C PHE A 254 -29.59 -37.48 -6.84
N SER A 255 -28.54 -36.71 -6.58
CA SER A 255 -27.22 -36.98 -7.15
C SER A 255 -26.17 -37.03 -6.05
N ASN A 256 -25.29 -38.04 -6.12
CA ASN A 256 -24.10 -38.11 -5.26
C ASN A 256 -22.88 -37.40 -5.90
N ARG A 257 -23.05 -36.81 -7.09
CA ARG A 257 -22.07 -35.98 -7.76
C ARG A 257 -22.20 -34.55 -7.26
N PHE A 258 -21.10 -33.87 -7.28
CA PHE A 258 -21.07 -32.41 -6.96
C PHE A 258 -21.31 -31.63 -8.25
N GLU A 259 -22.57 -31.65 -8.73
CA GLU A 259 -22.98 -31.03 -9.99
C GLU A 259 -24.35 -30.33 -9.87
N ALA A 260 -24.57 -29.32 -10.67
CA ALA A 260 -25.84 -28.62 -10.87
C ALA A 260 -25.83 -27.94 -12.22
N ASP A 261 -27.00 -27.84 -12.88
CA ASP A 261 -27.19 -27.19 -14.19
C ASP A 261 -26.23 -27.72 -15.28
N GLY A 262 -25.83 -28.98 -15.22
CA GLY A 262 -24.89 -29.61 -16.15
C GLY A 262 -23.42 -29.22 -15.94
N ILE A 263 -23.09 -28.51 -14.84
CA ILE A 263 -21.74 -28.15 -14.46
C ILE A 263 -21.28 -29.05 -13.30
N VAL A 264 -20.13 -29.69 -13.47
CA VAL A 264 -19.45 -30.44 -12.40
C VAL A 264 -18.56 -29.49 -11.63
N PHE A 265 -18.74 -29.43 -10.31
CA PHE A 265 -17.99 -28.56 -9.42
C PHE A 265 -16.88 -29.34 -8.70
N GLU A 266 -15.80 -28.63 -8.35
CA GLU A 266 -14.76 -29.16 -7.48
C GLU A 266 -15.13 -28.91 -6.01
N ASP A 267 -14.77 -29.85 -5.12
CA ASP A 267 -14.93 -29.63 -3.67
C ASP A 267 -14.04 -28.44 -3.22
N PRO A 268 -14.62 -27.44 -2.55
CA PRO A 268 -13.84 -26.30 -2.07
C PRO A 268 -12.77 -26.74 -1.07
N ASN A 269 -11.53 -26.35 -1.33
CA ASN A 269 -10.41 -26.61 -0.42
C ASN A 269 -9.57 -25.31 -0.28
N ILE A 270 -8.61 -25.31 0.62
CA ILE A 270 -7.78 -24.11 0.90
C ILE A 270 -7.06 -23.60 -0.37
N HIS A 271 -6.67 -24.49 -1.27
CA HIS A 271 -5.96 -24.15 -2.50
C HIS A 271 -6.87 -23.46 -3.53
N THR A 272 -8.17 -23.80 -3.55
CA THR A 272 -9.18 -23.14 -4.39
C THR A 272 -9.24 -21.63 -4.16
N PHE A 273 -8.97 -21.18 -2.94
CA PHE A 273 -8.99 -19.77 -2.53
C PHE A 273 -7.60 -19.13 -2.47
N SER A 274 -6.57 -19.81 -2.96
CA SER A 274 -5.19 -19.29 -2.91
C SER A 274 -4.73 -18.79 -4.28
N PHE A 275 -4.58 -17.48 -4.44
CA PHE A 275 -4.04 -16.89 -5.67
C PHE A 275 -2.53 -17.14 -5.86
N ASN A 276 -1.84 -17.68 -4.85
CA ASN A 276 -0.44 -18.11 -4.94
C ASN A 276 -0.30 -19.58 -5.35
N ASN A 277 -1.43 -20.30 -5.52
CA ASN A 277 -1.46 -21.69 -5.95
C ASN A 277 -2.13 -21.77 -7.34
N PRO A 278 -1.61 -22.54 -8.30
CA PRO A 278 -2.21 -22.71 -9.61
C PRO A 278 -3.68 -23.16 -9.61
N LEU A 279 -4.09 -23.94 -8.58
CA LEU A 279 -5.48 -24.41 -8.44
C LEU A 279 -6.48 -23.29 -8.16
N GLY A 280 -6.06 -22.20 -7.51
CA GLY A 280 -6.93 -21.07 -7.16
C GLY A 280 -6.64 -19.80 -7.94
N ALA A 281 -5.44 -19.68 -8.53
CA ALA A 281 -5.03 -18.50 -9.29
C ALA A 281 -5.85 -18.33 -10.58
N CYS A 282 -6.17 -17.09 -10.91
CA CYS A 282 -6.74 -16.77 -12.22
C CYS A 282 -5.76 -17.19 -13.33
N PRO A 283 -6.19 -18.01 -14.30
CA PRO A 283 -5.29 -18.53 -15.34
C PRO A 283 -4.72 -17.42 -16.25
N THR A 284 -5.46 -16.33 -16.46
CA THR A 284 -5.06 -15.23 -17.33
C THR A 284 -3.98 -14.34 -16.73
N CYS A 285 -4.02 -14.06 -15.44
CA CYS A 285 -3.04 -13.20 -14.75
C CYS A 285 -2.16 -13.96 -13.76
N GLU A 286 -2.27 -15.28 -13.65
CA GLU A 286 -1.48 -16.13 -12.75
C GLU A 286 -1.44 -15.61 -11.30
N GLY A 287 -2.53 -15.05 -10.81
CA GLY A 287 -2.64 -14.50 -9.46
C GLY A 287 -2.05 -13.09 -9.27
N PHE A 288 -1.62 -12.41 -10.33
CA PHE A 288 -1.12 -11.02 -10.22
C PHE A 288 -2.24 -9.96 -10.20
N GLY A 289 -3.44 -10.30 -10.68
CA GLY A 289 -4.57 -9.38 -10.78
C GLY A 289 -4.46 -8.34 -11.89
N LYS A 290 -3.31 -8.28 -12.56
CA LYS A 290 -3.00 -7.39 -13.69
C LYS A 290 -2.34 -8.15 -14.82
N VAL A 291 -2.56 -7.68 -16.05
CA VAL A 291 -1.95 -8.23 -17.28
C VAL A 291 -1.28 -7.09 -18.06
N ILE A 292 -0.37 -7.46 -18.95
CA ILE A 292 0.17 -6.50 -19.92
C ILE A 292 -0.84 -6.44 -21.06
N GLY A 293 -1.62 -5.39 -21.09
CA GLY A 293 -2.67 -5.16 -22.09
C GLY A 293 -2.57 -3.76 -22.70
N ILE A 294 -3.53 -3.41 -23.55
CA ILE A 294 -3.66 -2.05 -24.03
C ILE A 294 -4.24 -1.19 -22.91
N ASP A 295 -3.50 -0.17 -22.52
CA ASP A 295 -3.87 0.74 -21.45
C ASP A 295 -4.73 1.89 -22.03
N GLU A 296 -5.99 1.95 -21.61
CA GLU A 296 -6.92 2.99 -22.04
C GLU A 296 -6.37 4.39 -21.83
N ASP A 297 -5.68 4.62 -20.73
CA ASP A 297 -5.17 5.92 -20.36
C ASP A 297 -3.94 6.34 -21.19
N LEU A 298 -3.22 5.36 -21.74
CA LEU A 298 -2.18 5.64 -22.75
C LEU A 298 -2.79 5.91 -24.12
N VAL A 299 -3.95 5.31 -24.42
CA VAL A 299 -4.68 5.53 -25.69
C VAL A 299 -5.44 6.86 -25.65
N ILE A 300 -6.04 7.20 -24.51
CA ILE A 300 -6.86 8.40 -24.30
C ILE A 300 -6.34 9.15 -23.05
N PRO A 301 -5.17 9.80 -23.15
CA PRO A 301 -4.51 10.42 -22.01
C PRO A 301 -5.19 11.70 -21.51
N ASN A 302 -6.01 12.33 -22.33
CA ASN A 302 -6.81 13.48 -21.95
C ASN A 302 -8.29 13.19 -22.24
N LYS A 303 -9.00 12.80 -21.21
CA LYS A 303 -10.43 12.42 -21.30
C LYS A 303 -11.37 13.62 -21.37
N THR A 304 -10.86 14.86 -21.24
CA THR A 304 -11.66 16.08 -21.45
C THR A 304 -11.84 16.42 -22.92
N LEU A 305 -11.03 15.82 -23.80
CA LEU A 305 -11.16 16.00 -25.25
C LEU A 305 -12.26 15.11 -25.80
N SER A 306 -12.89 15.58 -26.88
CA SER A 306 -13.80 14.78 -27.67
C SER A 306 -13.02 13.90 -28.66
N ILE A 307 -13.72 12.93 -29.26
CA ILE A 307 -13.11 12.12 -30.33
C ILE A 307 -12.75 13.01 -31.53
N TYR A 308 -13.55 14.04 -31.78
CA TYR A 308 -13.28 15.03 -32.82
C TYR A 308 -12.01 15.83 -32.53
N ASP A 309 -11.75 16.20 -31.28
CA ASP A 309 -10.57 16.97 -30.80
C ASP A 309 -9.35 16.09 -30.48
N ASP A 310 -9.26 14.92 -31.08
CA ASP A 310 -8.12 14.00 -30.94
C ASP A 310 -7.91 13.41 -29.52
N ALA A 311 -8.98 13.11 -28.80
CA ALA A 311 -8.88 12.36 -27.53
C ALA A 311 -8.10 11.04 -27.71
N VAL A 312 -8.33 10.33 -28.83
CA VAL A 312 -7.65 9.07 -29.17
C VAL A 312 -6.31 9.34 -29.84
N VAL A 313 -5.24 9.34 -29.05
CA VAL A 313 -3.90 9.72 -29.53
C VAL A 313 -3.26 8.69 -30.46
N CYS A 314 -3.67 7.42 -30.42
CA CYS A 314 -3.14 6.38 -31.29
C CYS A 314 -3.65 6.53 -32.76
N TRP A 315 -4.69 7.32 -32.99
CA TRP A 315 -5.20 7.64 -34.31
C TRP A 315 -4.61 8.91 -34.92
N LYS A 316 -3.72 9.62 -34.18
CA LYS A 316 -2.97 10.76 -34.73
C LYS A 316 -1.96 10.31 -35.78
N GLY A 317 -1.79 11.11 -36.83
CA GLY A 317 -0.90 10.84 -37.93
C GLY A 317 -1.62 10.36 -39.20
N GLU A 318 -1.10 10.76 -40.36
CA GLU A 318 -1.75 10.64 -41.67
C GLU A 318 -2.36 9.26 -41.98
N LYS A 319 -1.61 8.18 -41.70
CA LYS A 319 -2.08 6.82 -41.97
C LYS A 319 -3.11 6.29 -40.97
N MET A 320 -3.04 6.76 -39.71
CA MET A 320 -3.91 6.27 -38.64
C MET A 320 -5.18 7.09 -38.51
N GLN A 321 -5.16 8.31 -39.01
CA GLN A 321 -6.33 9.20 -39.03
C GLN A 321 -7.51 8.65 -39.86
N GLU A 322 -7.27 7.74 -40.77
CA GLU A 322 -8.33 7.01 -41.49
C GLU A 322 -9.29 6.27 -40.54
N TRP A 323 -8.79 5.74 -39.42
CA TRP A 323 -9.61 5.06 -38.42
C TRP A 323 -10.58 6.04 -37.74
N LYS A 324 -10.06 7.20 -37.32
CA LYS A 324 -10.86 8.30 -36.77
C LYS A 324 -11.91 8.80 -37.79
N ASN A 325 -11.48 9.05 -39.01
CA ASN A 325 -12.35 9.59 -40.04
C ASN A 325 -13.53 8.64 -40.38
N LYS A 326 -13.29 7.31 -40.38
CA LYS A 326 -14.38 6.34 -40.57
C LYS A 326 -15.42 6.43 -39.47
N LEU A 327 -15.05 6.59 -38.21
CA LEU A 327 -15.98 6.81 -37.12
C LEU A 327 -16.71 8.14 -37.30
N ILE A 328 -16.02 9.25 -37.56
CA ILE A 328 -16.62 10.58 -37.71
C ILE A 328 -17.67 10.59 -38.85
N TYR A 329 -17.32 10.05 -40.04
CA TYR A 329 -18.23 10.03 -41.18
C TYR A 329 -19.42 9.08 -41.04
N SER A 330 -19.35 8.14 -40.11
CA SER A 330 -20.44 7.20 -39.88
C SER A 330 -21.23 7.46 -38.59
N ALA A 331 -20.80 8.39 -37.78
CA ALA A 331 -21.34 8.65 -36.43
C ALA A 331 -22.86 8.91 -36.42
N ASP A 332 -23.37 9.67 -37.40
CA ASP A 332 -24.78 10.00 -37.52
C ASP A 332 -25.65 8.74 -37.70
N LYS A 333 -25.12 7.66 -38.30
CA LYS A 333 -25.87 6.43 -38.57
C LYS A 333 -26.24 5.64 -37.30
N PHE A 334 -25.60 5.93 -36.19
CA PHE A 334 -25.83 5.28 -34.90
C PHE A 334 -25.76 6.26 -33.73
N ASN A 335 -25.95 7.56 -34.00
CA ASN A 335 -26.06 8.67 -33.02
C ASN A 335 -24.87 8.74 -32.05
N PHE A 336 -23.65 8.52 -32.52
CA PHE A 336 -22.48 8.61 -31.67
C PHE A 336 -22.02 10.06 -31.46
N PRO A 337 -21.88 10.57 -30.23
CA PRO A 337 -21.60 11.98 -29.90
C PRO A 337 -20.11 12.34 -30.06
N ILE A 338 -19.62 12.53 -31.28
CA ILE A 338 -18.21 12.78 -31.59
C ILE A 338 -17.63 14.05 -30.96
N HIS A 339 -18.47 15.03 -30.63
CA HIS A 339 -18.05 16.32 -30.02
C HIS A 339 -18.15 16.34 -28.50
N ARG A 340 -18.72 15.29 -27.88
CA ARG A 340 -18.79 15.18 -26.43
C ARG A 340 -17.45 14.70 -25.88
N SER A 341 -17.03 15.23 -24.72
CA SER A 341 -15.82 14.82 -24.04
C SER A 341 -15.85 13.31 -23.71
N TYR A 342 -14.72 12.62 -23.82
CA TYR A 342 -14.67 11.18 -23.59
C TYR A 342 -15.22 10.75 -22.21
N PHE A 343 -14.98 11.54 -21.16
CA PHE A 343 -15.47 11.21 -19.82
C PHE A 343 -16.99 11.32 -19.69
N GLU A 344 -17.65 12.15 -20.52
CA GLU A 344 -19.11 12.31 -20.55
C GLU A 344 -19.84 11.23 -21.39
N LEU A 345 -19.08 10.40 -22.12
CA LEU A 345 -19.65 9.27 -22.85
C LEU A 345 -20.19 8.23 -21.86
N SER A 346 -21.35 7.66 -22.20
CA SER A 346 -21.90 6.53 -21.46
C SER A 346 -20.99 5.29 -21.58
N GLU A 347 -21.12 4.35 -20.67
CA GLU A 347 -20.35 3.09 -20.74
C GLU A 347 -20.63 2.31 -22.03
N GLU A 348 -21.85 2.38 -22.56
CA GLU A 348 -22.23 1.79 -23.84
C GLU A 348 -21.51 2.50 -25.01
N GLU A 349 -21.45 3.84 -25.00
CA GLU A 349 -20.75 4.63 -26.00
C GLU A 349 -19.23 4.37 -25.95
N LYS A 350 -18.64 4.27 -24.76
CA LYS A 350 -17.24 3.87 -24.58
C LYS A 350 -17.00 2.46 -25.11
N LEU A 351 -17.82 1.51 -24.73
CA LEU A 351 -17.73 0.13 -25.21
C LEU A 351 -17.80 0.08 -26.76
N LEU A 352 -18.71 0.84 -27.33
CA LEU A 352 -18.87 0.93 -28.80
C LEU A 352 -17.61 1.49 -29.47
N LEU A 353 -16.95 2.51 -28.88
CA LEU A 353 -15.67 3.03 -29.39
C LEU A 353 -14.56 1.96 -29.38
N TRP A 354 -14.55 1.11 -28.37
CA TRP A 354 -13.57 0.02 -28.28
C TRP A 354 -13.89 -1.16 -29.17
N THR A 355 -15.14 -1.60 -29.26
CA THR A 355 -15.54 -2.80 -30.02
C THR A 355 -15.85 -2.52 -31.49
N GLY A 356 -16.28 -1.30 -31.81
CA GLY A 356 -16.77 -0.96 -33.13
C GLY A 356 -18.16 -1.53 -33.44
N ASN A 357 -18.63 -1.31 -34.67
CA ASN A 357 -19.87 -1.86 -35.19
C ASN A 357 -19.77 -2.14 -36.71
N LYS A 358 -20.88 -2.41 -37.37
CA LYS A 358 -20.93 -2.65 -38.85
C LYS A 358 -20.45 -1.46 -39.70
N HIS A 359 -20.37 -0.24 -39.13
CA HIS A 359 -20.05 0.98 -39.88
C HIS A 359 -18.59 1.42 -39.67
N PHE A 360 -18.00 1.11 -38.54
CA PHE A 360 -16.60 1.40 -38.25
C PHE A 360 -15.93 0.32 -37.38
N LYS A 361 -14.64 0.19 -37.50
CA LYS A 361 -13.82 -0.72 -36.68
C LYS A 361 -13.32 0.02 -35.45
N GLY A 362 -13.53 -0.57 -34.26
CA GLY A 362 -13.18 0.03 -32.99
C GLY A 362 -11.67 -0.03 -32.67
N LEU A 363 -11.32 0.47 -31.49
CA LEU A 363 -9.94 0.46 -30.98
C LEU A 363 -9.38 -0.96 -30.84
N ASN A 364 -10.17 -1.95 -30.45
CA ASN A 364 -9.74 -3.34 -30.37
C ASN A 364 -9.26 -3.87 -31.73
N ASP A 365 -9.98 -3.57 -32.80
CA ASP A 365 -9.57 -3.97 -34.15
C ASP A 365 -8.36 -3.20 -34.65
N PHE A 366 -8.21 -1.94 -34.23
CA PHE A 366 -7.00 -1.16 -34.49
C PHE A 366 -5.78 -1.79 -33.87
N PHE A 367 -5.83 -2.20 -32.62
CA PHE A 367 -4.71 -2.86 -31.95
C PHE A 367 -4.44 -4.24 -32.52
N LYS A 368 -5.46 -5.04 -32.86
CA LYS A 368 -5.29 -6.30 -33.61
C LYS A 368 -4.56 -6.08 -34.94
N TYR A 369 -4.90 -5.02 -35.67
CA TYR A 369 -4.21 -4.64 -36.90
C TYR A 369 -2.72 -4.33 -36.65
N LEU A 370 -2.38 -3.63 -35.56
CA LEU A 370 -0.98 -3.38 -35.18
C LEU A 370 -0.26 -4.67 -34.79
N GLU A 371 -0.91 -5.55 -34.05
CA GLU A 371 -0.37 -6.87 -33.66
C GLU A 371 -0.08 -7.75 -34.87
N ALA A 372 -0.99 -7.82 -35.82
CA ALA A 372 -0.79 -8.57 -37.07
C ALA A 372 0.41 -8.07 -37.91
N LYS A 373 0.79 -6.78 -37.73
CA LYS A 373 1.90 -6.14 -38.46
C LYS A 373 3.13 -5.86 -37.60
N GLN A 374 3.24 -6.46 -36.41
CA GLN A 374 4.37 -6.23 -35.49
C GLN A 374 5.75 -6.67 -36.03
N TYR A 375 5.80 -7.39 -37.16
CA TYR A 375 7.04 -7.67 -37.88
C TYR A 375 7.70 -6.39 -38.40
N LYS A 376 6.97 -5.28 -38.56
CA LYS A 376 7.48 -3.96 -38.90
C LYS A 376 7.83 -3.19 -37.61
N ILE A 377 9.06 -2.70 -37.50
CA ILE A 377 9.58 -2.00 -36.31
C ILE A 377 8.64 -0.86 -35.86
N GLN A 378 8.15 -0.06 -36.82
CA GLN A 378 7.25 1.08 -36.51
C GLN A 378 5.98 0.69 -35.79
N TYR A 379 5.33 -0.42 -36.17
CA TYR A 379 4.09 -0.91 -35.51
C TYR A 379 4.38 -1.56 -34.17
N ARG A 380 5.52 -2.25 -34.04
CA ARG A 380 5.97 -2.80 -32.77
C ARG A 380 6.26 -1.69 -31.74
N VAL A 381 6.96 -0.61 -32.15
CA VAL A 381 7.20 0.57 -31.29
C VAL A 381 5.89 1.26 -30.95
N MET A 382 5.00 1.41 -31.92
CA MET A 382 3.66 1.99 -31.68
C MET A 382 2.87 1.18 -30.67
N LEU A 383 2.79 -0.13 -30.83
CA LEU A 383 2.08 -1.02 -29.91
C LEU A 383 2.66 -0.94 -28.48
N SER A 384 4.01 -0.91 -28.34
CA SER A 384 4.66 -0.82 -27.03
C SER A 384 4.36 0.48 -26.27
N ARG A 385 4.04 1.57 -26.98
CA ARG A 385 3.66 2.86 -26.34
C ARG A 385 2.31 2.81 -25.62
N TYR A 386 1.40 1.92 -26.07
CA TYR A 386 0.05 1.81 -25.56
C TYR A 386 -0.16 0.57 -24.68
N ARG A 387 0.89 -0.26 -24.52
CA ARG A 387 0.86 -1.38 -23.56
C ARG A 387 1.24 -0.93 -22.17
N GLY A 388 0.40 -1.28 -21.21
CA GLY A 388 0.58 -1.01 -19.79
C GLY A 388 0.13 -2.18 -18.92
N LYS A 389 0.27 -2.03 -17.60
CA LYS A 389 -0.29 -2.97 -16.63
C LYS A 389 -1.75 -2.62 -16.39
N THR A 390 -2.65 -3.35 -17.03
CA THR A 390 -4.10 -3.20 -16.89
C THR A 390 -4.67 -4.21 -15.91
N VAL A 391 -5.84 -3.91 -15.35
CA VAL A 391 -6.57 -4.85 -14.52
C VAL A 391 -6.93 -6.07 -15.37
N CYS A 392 -6.74 -7.27 -14.82
CA CYS A 392 -7.08 -8.51 -15.53
C CYS A 392 -8.58 -8.53 -15.89
N PRO A 393 -8.96 -8.74 -17.16
CA PRO A 393 -10.36 -8.73 -17.58
C PRO A 393 -11.18 -9.87 -16.96
N ASP A 394 -10.56 -11.02 -16.71
CA ASP A 394 -11.26 -12.20 -16.20
C ASP A 394 -11.53 -12.12 -14.71
N CYS A 395 -10.50 -11.90 -13.89
CA CYS A 395 -10.68 -11.83 -12.44
C CYS A 395 -10.99 -10.42 -11.92
N ARG A 396 -10.99 -9.39 -12.76
CA ARG A 396 -11.23 -7.99 -12.39
C ARG A 396 -10.41 -7.52 -11.18
N GLY A 397 -9.17 -8.02 -11.09
CA GLY A 397 -8.24 -7.70 -10.02
C GLY A 397 -8.33 -8.56 -8.76
N THR A 398 -9.30 -9.47 -8.63
CA THR A 398 -9.45 -10.35 -7.46
C THR A 398 -8.40 -11.46 -7.40
N ARG A 399 -7.68 -11.72 -8.50
CA ARG A 399 -6.58 -12.69 -8.65
C ARG A 399 -6.98 -14.16 -8.62
N LEU A 400 -8.21 -14.48 -8.23
CA LEU A 400 -8.74 -15.83 -8.14
C LEU A 400 -9.44 -16.24 -9.44
N LYS A 401 -9.49 -17.55 -9.68
CA LYS A 401 -10.32 -18.12 -10.75
C LYS A 401 -11.81 -17.89 -10.47
N LYS A 402 -12.64 -17.96 -11.51
CA LYS A 402 -14.08 -17.70 -11.40
C LYS A 402 -14.80 -18.67 -10.45
N GLU A 403 -14.36 -19.91 -10.43
CA GLU A 403 -14.93 -20.99 -9.64
C GLU A 403 -14.85 -20.72 -8.12
N ALA A 404 -13.80 -20.01 -7.67
CA ALA A 404 -13.72 -19.55 -6.29
C ALA A 404 -14.88 -18.62 -5.89
N GLY A 405 -15.47 -17.91 -6.85
CA GLY A 405 -16.63 -17.04 -6.64
C GLY A 405 -17.96 -17.77 -6.52
N TYR A 406 -18.02 -19.07 -6.85
CA TYR A 406 -19.23 -19.86 -6.69
C TYR A 406 -19.45 -20.29 -5.23
N VAL A 407 -18.41 -20.23 -4.42
CA VAL A 407 -18.47 -20.59 -2.99
C VAL A 407 -18.79 -19.36 -2.16
N LYS A 408 -19.85 -19.44 -1.36
CA LYS A 408 -20.32 -18.32 -0.54
C LYS A 408 -20.39 -18.72 0.94
N VAL A 409 -20.13 -17.74 1.80
CA VAL A 409 -20.41 -17.78 3.24
C VAL A 409 -21.44 -16.67 3.49
N ASN A 410 -22.64 -17.07 3.97
CA ASN A 410 -23.78 -16.20 3.85
C ASN A 410 -23.93 -15.76 2.37
N ASP A 411 -24.32 -14.66 1.94
CA ASP A 411 -24.51 -14.30 0.55
C ASP A 411 -23.24 -13.75 -0.16
N LYS A 412 -22.06 -13.80 0.50
CA LYS A 412 -20.82 -13.23 -0.02
C LYS A 412 -19.78 -14.29 -0.35
N ASN A 413 -19.11 -14.13 -1.49
CA ASN A 413 -17.95 -14.93 -1.83
C ASN A 413 -16.64 -14.25 -1.37
N ILE A 414 -15.54 -14.96 -1.41
CA ILE A 414 -14.23 -14.44 -0.95
C ILE A 414 -13.76 -13.24 -1.81
N GLN A 415 -14.13 -13.20 -3.10
CA GLN A 415 -13.76 -12.11 -4.01
C GLN A 415 -14.48 -10.81 -3.61
N ASP A 416 -15.74 -10.88 -3.19
CA ASP A 416 -16.50 -9.74 -2.68
C ASP A 416 -15.83 -9.20 -1.39
N LEU A 417 -15.51 -10.10 -0.44
CA LEU A 417 -14.94 -9.71 0.86
C LEU A 417 -13.58 -9.04 0.74
N VAL A 418 -12.72 -9.49 -0.18
CA VAL A 418 -11.38 -8.88 -0.33
C VAL A 418 -11.41 -7.50 -1.00
N LEU A 419 -12.49 -7.16 -1.69
CA LEU A 419 -12.70 -5.86 -2.32
C LEU A 419 -13.44 -4.87 -1.40
N MET A 420 -14.06 -5.34 -0.32
CA MET A 420 -14.72 -4.47 0.67
C MET A 420 -13.70 -3.66 1.47
N PRO A 421 -14.00 -2.39 1.80
CA PRO A 421 -13.29 -1.67 2.85
C PRO A 421 -13.36 -2.41 4.19
N LEU A 422 -12.30 -2.31 5.01
CA LEU A 422 -12.22 -3.03 6.29
C LEU A 422 -13.38 -2.68 7.25
N ASN A 423 -13.89 -1.45 7.21
CA ASN A 423 -15.05 -1.06 8.01
C ASN A 423 -16.30 -1.87 7.62
N GLU A 424 -16.61 -1.96 6.32
CA GLU A 424 -17.75 -2.75 5.82
C GLU A 424 -17.52 -4.25 6.07
N LEU A 425 -16.28 -4.70 5.93
CA LEU A 425 -15.90 -6.08 6.22
C LEU A 425 -16.09 -6.42 7.71
N ASN A 426 -15.79 -5.47 8.61
CA ASN A 426 -16.06 -5.61 10.04
C ASN A 426 -17.56 -5.73 10.30
N ASP A 427 -18.37 -4.85 9.72
CA ASP A 427 -19.83 -4.89 9.86
C ASP A 427 -20.40 -6.22 9.35
N PHE A 428 -19.89 -6.72 8.22
CA PHE A 428 -20.27 -8.04 7.70
C PHE A 428 -20.01 -9.15 8.72
N PHE A 429 -18.79 -9.22 9.31
CA PHE A 429 -18.47 -10.27 10.27
C PHE A 429 -19.18 -10.11 11.62
N GLN A 430 -19.47 -8.89 12.06
CA GLN A 430 -20.26 -8.66 13.30
C GLN A 430 -21.70 -9.14 13.14
N ASN A 431 -22.30 -8.95 11.96
CA ASN A 431 -23.68 -9.31 11.64
C ASN A 431 -23.81 -10.71 10.98
N LEU A 432 -22.73 -11.48 10.95
CA LEU A 432 -22.73 -12.82 10.32
C LEU A 432 -23.55 -13.80 11.16
N HIS A 433 -24.60 -14.36 10.55
CA HIS A 433 -25.46 -15.38 11.13
C HIS A 433 -25.14 -16.75 10.53
N LEU A 434 -24.75 -17.68 11.35
CA LEU A 434 -24.42 -19.06 10.96
C LEU A 434 -25.35 -20.03 11.68
N ASP A 435 -25.51 -21.21 11.11
CA ASP A 435 -26.17 -22.30 11.84
C ASP A 435 -25.26 -22.82 12.98
N LYS A 436 -25.84 -23.52 13.95
CA LYS A 436 -25.14 -24.01 15.17
C LYS A 436 -23.91 -24.87 14.86
N THR A 437 -23.90 -25.57 13.74
CA THR A 437 -22.81 -26.44 13.33
C THR A 437 -21.66 -25.63 12.73
N ASP A 438 -21.97 -24.77 11.79
CA ASP A 438 -21.00 -23.86 11.15
C ASP A 438 -20.40 -22.90 12.18
N GLU A 439 -21.22 -22.41 13.15
CA GLU A 439 -20.73 -21.54 14.23
C GLU A 439 -19.67 -22.24 15.09
N LYS A 440 -19.87 -23.51 15.46
CA LYS A 440 -18.88 -24.30 16.21
C LYS A 440 -17.58 -24.51 15.41
N ILE A 441 -17.70 -24.81 14.12
CA ILE A 441 -16.55 -25.02 13.23
C ILE A 441 -15.75 -23.72 13.04
N ALA A 442 -16.43 -22.60 12.87
CA ALA A 442 -15.83 -21.32 12.52
C ALA A 442 -15.45 -20.45 13.72
N SER A 443 -15.89 -20.78 14.95
CA SER A 443 -15.79 -19.91 16.14
C SER A 443 -14.41 -19.30 16.36
N ARG A 444 -13.35 -20.13 16.33
CA ARG A 444 -11.98 -19.64 16.50
C ARG A 444 -11.49 -18.80 15.34
N LEU A 445 -11.81 -19.20 14.10
CA LEU A 445 -11.43 -18.46 12.89
C LEU A 445 -12.09 -17.08 12.86
N LEU A 446 -13.38 -17.02 13.23
CA LEU A 446 -14.13 -15.77 13.29
C LEU A 446 -13.60 -14.82 14.38
N LEU A 447 -13.19 -15.35 15.52
CA LEU A 447 -12.56 -14.56 16.58
C LEU A 447 -11.26 -13.91 16.08
N ASP A 448 -10.37 -14.71 15.45
CA ASP A 448 -9.10 -14.22 14.93
C ASP A 448 -9.31 -13.18 13.79
N ILE A 449 -10.26 -13.43 12.89
CA ILE A 449 -10.60 -12.48 11.80
C ILE A 449 -11.12 -11.16 12.39
N LYS A 450 -12.10 -11.23 13.29
CA LYS A 450 -12.71 -10.04 13.93
C LYS A 450 -11.68 -9.21 14.68
N ASN A 451 -10.83 -9.85 15.49
CA ASN A 451 -9.80 -9.14 16.25
C ASN A 451 -8.81 -8.42 15.32
N ARG A 452 -8.32 -9.08 14.26
CA ARG A 452 -7.38 -8.48 13.31
C ARG A 452 -8.01 -7.33 12.52
N ILE A 453 -9.28 -7.44 12.11
CA ILE A 453 -9.99 -6.36 11.42
C ILE A 453 -10.20 -5.18 12.39
N ASN A 454 -10.58 -5.43 13.63
CA ASN A 454 -10.74 -4.40 14.65
C ASN A 454 -9.42 -3.64 14.89
N PHE A 455 -8.30 -4.35 15.07
CA PHE A 455 -7.00 -3.69 15.24
C PHE A 455 -6.60 -2.81 14.05
N LEU A 456 -6.91 -3.25 12.82
CA LEU A 456 -6.67 -2.43 11.63
C LEU A 456 -7.56 -1.18 11.59
N SER A 457 -8.80 -1.31 12.03
CA SER A 457 -9.73 -0.17 12.14
C SER A 457 -9.32 0.80 13.26
N ASP A 458 -8.88 0.27 14.40
CA ASP A 458 -8.41 1.06 15.56
C ASP A 458 -7.13 1.87 15.24
N VAL A 459 -6.29 1.40 14.32
CA VAL A 459 -5.15 2.20 13.82
C VAL A 459 -5.51 3.12 12.65
N GLY A 460 -6.80 3.35 12.37
CA GLY A 460 -7.26 4.28 11.32
C GLY A 460 -7.11 3.76 9.89
N LEU A 461 -7.08 2.44 9.67
CA LEU A 461 -6.92 1.82 8.34
C LEU A 461 -8.24 1.24 7.79
N GLY A 462 -9.38 1.56 8.38
CA GLY A 462 -10.69 1.02 8.03
C GLY A 462 -11.13 1.25 6.58
N TYR A 463 -10.55 2.22 5.89
CA TYR A 463 -10.81 2.51 4.48
C TYR A 463 -10.05 1.59 3.50
N LEU A 464 -9.05 0.81 3.96
CA LEU A 464 -8.30 -0.09 3.10
C LEU A 464 -9.11 -1.33 2.73
N THR A 465 -8.74 -1.96 1.60
CA THR A 465 -9.26 -3.25 1.19
C THR A 465 -8.19 -4.34 1.35
N LEU A 466 -8.60 -5.57 1.62
CA LEU A 466 -7.66 -6.69 1.77
C LEU A 466 -6.87 -6.99 0.48
N ASN A 467 -7.43 -6.68 -0.69
CA ASN A 467 -6.80 -6.90 -2.00
C ASN A 467 -5.77 -5.80 -2.37
N ARG A 468 -5.68 -4.71 -1.62
CA ARG A 468 -4.73 -3.63 -1.92
C ARG A 468 -3.30 -4.14 -1.83
N LEU A 469 -2.48 -3.82 -2.86
CA LEU A 469 -1.07 -4.21 -2.92
C LEU A 469 -0.26 -3.55 -1.81
N SER A 470 0.56 -4.32 -1.11
CA SER A 470 1.47 -3.79 -0.07
C SER A 470 2.45 -2.76 -0.64
N SER A 471 2.88 -2.91 -1.89
CA SER A 471 3.76 -1.94 -2.57
C SER A 471 3.10 -0.60 -2.92
N SER A 472 1.77 -0.49 -2.80
CA SER A 472 1.02 0.75 -3.05
C SER A 472 0.68 1.51 -1.75
N LEU A 473 1.08 0.97 -0.61
CA LEU A 473 0.86 1.58 0.70
C LEU A 473 1.88 2.70 0.94
N SER A 474 1.46 3.73 1.65
CA SER A 474 2.38 4.71 2.22
C SER A 474 3.23 4.08 3.34
N GLY A 475 4.35 4.72 3.70
CA GLY A 475 5.19 4.28 4.81
C GLY A 475 4.40 4.14 6.12
N GLY A 476 3.58 5.14 6.45
CA GLY A 476 2.74 5.14 7.64
C GLY A 476 1.63 4.07 7.60
N GLU A 477 0.97 3.83 6.45
CA GLU A 477 0.00 2.73 6.30
C GLU A 477 0.67 1.37 6.55
N SER A 478 1.86 1.15 5.98
CA SER A 478 2.62 -0.09 6.18
C SER A 478 3.03 -0.30 7.64
N GLN A 479 3.48 0.74 8.29
CA GLN A 479 3.87 0.71 9.71
C GLN A 479 2.68 0.37 10.62
N ARG A 480 1.51 0.98 10.39
CA ARG A 480 0.29 0.70 11.15
C ARG A 480 -0.24 -0.72 10.92
N ILE A 481 -0.12 -1.25 9.70
CA ILE A 481 -0.41 -2.67 9.42
C ILE A 481 0.49 -3.57 10.27
N ASN A 482 1.79 -3.30 10.34
CA ASN A 482 2.72 -4.07 11.15
C ASN A 482 2.39 -3.97 12.65
N LEU A 483 2.01 -2.78 13.12
CA LEU A 483 1.57 -2.57 14.51
C LEU A 483 0.30 -3.39 14.83
N ALA A 484 -0.72 -3.30 14.00
CA ALA A 484 -1.96 -4.07 14.15
C ALA A 484 -1.71 -5.59 14.12
N THR A 485 -0.80 -6.06 13.26
CA THR A 485 -0.40 -7.47 13.19
C THR A 485 0.33 -7.91 14.46
N SER A 486 1.18 -7.03 15.02
CA SER A 486 1.90 -7.30 16.28
C SER A 486 0.95 -7.42 17.48
N LEU A 487 -0.09 -6.59 17.55
CA LEU A 487 -1.17 -6.71 18.55
C LEU A 487 -1.91 -8.05 18.41
N GLY A 488 -2.21 -8.44 17.19
CA GLY A 488 -2.86 -9.72 16.89
C GLY A 488 -2.05 -10.94 17.31
N SER A 489 -0.71 -10.82 17.48
CA SER A 489 0.16 -11.93 17.92
C SER A 489 0.16 -12.16 19.43
N SER A 490 -0.43 -11.24 20.22
CA SER A 490 -0.56 -11.33 21.70
C SER A 490 0.76 -11.60 22.43
N LEU A 491 1.88 -11.10 21.93
CA LEU A 491 3.19 -11.23 22.59
C LEU A 491 3.25 -10.36 23.84
N VAL A 492 3.65 -10.94 24.96
CA VAL A 492 3.74 -10.28 26.26
C VAL A 492 5.18 -10.26 26.76
N GLY A 493 5.56 -9.19 27.50
CA GLY A 493 6.90 -9.05 28.10
C GLY A 493 7.97 -8.69 27.07
N SER A 494 7.60 -8.17 25.90
CA SER A 494 8.51 -7.76 24.81
C SER A 494 8.81 -6.25 24.87
N LEU A 495 9.85 -5.84 24.14
CA LEU A 495 10.20 -4.45 23.89
C LEU A 495 9.81 -4.08 22.48
N TYR A 496 8.81 -3.22 22.33
CA TYR A 496 8.40 -2.65 21.04
C TYR A 496 9.10 -1.30 20.85
N ILE A 497 9.72 -1.12 19.68
CA ILE A 497 10.40 0.13 19.30
C ILE A 497 9.78 0.61 17.98
N LEU A 498 9.18 1.79 18.01
CA LEU A 498 8.49 2.38 16.85
C LEU A 498 9.20 3.67 16.42
N ASP A 499 9.31 3.87 15.09
CA ASP A 499 9.90 5.06 14.49
C ASP A 499 8.81 5.96 13.91
N GLU A 500 8.54 7.09 14.57
CA GLU A 500 7.61 8.12 14.14
C GLU A 500 6.26 7.56 13.63
N PRO A 501 5.52 6.80 14.44
CA PRO A 501 4.29 6.14 14.00
C PRO A 501 3.13 7.10 13.69
N SER A 502 3.21 8.37 14.08
CA SER A 502 2.21 9.42 13.77
C SER A 502 2.33 10.00 12.36
N ILE A 503 3.35 9.62 11.59
CA ILE A 503 3.58 10.20 10.25
C ILE A 503 2.38 10.07 9.34
N GLY A 504 1.97 11.21 8.74
CA GLY A 504 0.85 11.28 7.82
C GLY A 504 -0.51 11.04 8.47
N LEU A 505 -0.59 11.09 9.81
CA LEU A 505 -1.84 11.01 10.57
C LEU A 505 -2.42 12.41 10.82
N HIS A 506 -3.73 12.48 10.71
CA HIS A 506 -4.50 13.57 11.29
C HIS A 506 -4.58 13.40 12.83
N SER A 507 -4.69 14.48 13.61
CA SER A 507 -4.75 14.42 15.09
C SER A 507 -5.81 13.45 15.60
N ARG A 508 -6.97 13.35 14.94
CA ARG A 508 -7.99 12.34 15.24
C ARG A 508 -7.46 10.90 15.15
N ASP A 509 -6.71 10.61 14.11
CA ASP A 509 -6.15 9.27 13.90
C ASP A 509 -4.96 9.02 14.86
N THR A 510 -4.24 10.07 15.29
CA THR A 510 -3.19 10.01 16.33
C THR A 510 -3.78 9.61 17.70
N GLU A 511 -4.96 10.09 18.07
CA GLU A 511 -5.64 9.65 19.29
C GLU A 511 -5.95 8.14 19.29
N LEU A 512 -6.40 7.61 18.16
CA LEU A 512 -6.62 6.17 18.00
C LEU A 512 -5.29 5.39 18.14
N LEU A 513 -4.21 5.89 17.54
CA LEU A 513 -2.88 5.30 17.67
C LEU A 513 -2.41 5.29 19.14
N ILE A 514 -2.58 6.38 19.86
CA ILE A 514 -2.23 6.49 21.30
C ILE A 514 -2.98 5.43 22.12
N LYS A 515 -4.27 5.22 21.85
CA LYS A 515 -5.05 4.16 22.49
C LYS A 515 -4.41 2.79 22.27
N VAL A 516 -4.08 2.47 21.02
CA VAL A 516 -3.43 1.20 20.65
C VAL A 516 -2.07 1.03 21.32
N LEU A 517 -1.23 2.08 21.39
CA LEU A 517 0.06 2.03 22.08
C LEU A 517 -0.08 1.79 23.60
N ARG A 518 -1.11 2.37 24.21
CA ARG A 518 -1.45 2.13 25.63
C ARG A 518 -1.93 0.70 25.86
N GLU A 519 -2.80 0.17 24.99
CA GLU A 519 -3.24 -1.22 25.06
C GLU A 519 -2.05 -2.18 24.94
N LEU A 520 -1.12 -1.93 24.00
CA LEU A 520 0.11 -2.71 23.88
C LEU A 520 0.96 -2.69 25.15
N ARG A 521 1.10 -1.54 25.81
CA ARG A 521 1.73 -1.40 27.12
C ARG A 521 1.00 -2.19 28.20
N ASP A 522 -0.34 -2.07 28.25
CA ASP A 522 -1.18 -2.66 29.31
C ASP A 522 -1.20 -4.20 29.23
N LEU A 523 -0.89 -4.78 28.07
CA LEU A 523 -0.60 -6.21 27.90
C LEU A 523 0.71 -6.64 28.58
N GLY A 524 1.47 -5.72 29.22
CA GLY A 524 2.71 -6.01 29.90
C GLY A 524 3.97 -5.87 29.05
N ASN A 525 3.90 -5.09 27.97
CA ASN A 525 5.03 -4.78 27.11
C ASN A 525 5.67 -3.43 27.45
N THR A 526 6.95 -3.29 27.10
CA THR A 526 7.64 -1.99 27.11
C THR A 526 7.51 -1.40 25.71
N VAL A 527 6.94 -0.19 25.60
CA VAL A 527 6.72 0.48 24.31
C VAL A 527 7.60 1.73 24.27
N ILE A 528 8.57 1.75 23.37
CA ILE A 528 9.45 2.90 23.12
C ILE A 528 9.08 3.48 21.75
N VAL A 529 8.80 4.77 21.71
CA VAL A 529 8.44 5.49 20.50
C VAL A 529 9.40 6.64 20.27
N VAL A 530 10.02 6.70 19.11
CA VAL A 530 10.77 7.89 18.66
C VAL A 530 9.76 8.83 18.05
N GLU A 531 9.53 10.02 18.62
CA GLU A 531 8.45 10.89 18.18
C GLU A 531 8.69 12.38 18.40
N HIS A 532 7.96 13.17 17.60
CA HIS A 532 7.92 14.63 17.66
C HIS A 532 6.49 15.17 17.79
N ASP A 533 5.48 14.33 17.64
CA ASP A 533 4.08 14.71 17.74
C ASP A 533 3.73 15.08 19.18
N GLU A 534 3.06 16.23 19.36
CA GLU A 534 2.71 16.76 20.67
C GLU A 534 1.79 15.82 21.44
N ASP A 535 0.76 15.27 20.79
CA ASP A 535 -0.24 14.42 21.43
C ASP A 535 0.38 13.13 21.96
N ILE A 536 1.33 12.55 21.22
CA ILE A 536 2.07 11.35 21.64
C ILE A 536 3.03 11.68 22.78
N ILE A 537 3.72 12.82 22.74
CA ILE A 537 4.59 13.29 23.85
C ILE A 537 3.79 13.48 25.13
N LEU A 538 2.61 14.11 25.03
CA LEU A 538 1.72 14.33 26.16
C LEU A 538 1.14 13.04 26.75
N ALA A 539 1.01 12.00 25.94
CA ALA A 539 0.45 10.70 26.32
C ALA A 539 1.47 9.74 26.99
N ALA A 540 2.75 10.07 26.97
CA ALA A 540 3.81 9.21 27.47
C ALA A 540 3.84 9.08 29.01
N ASP A 541 4.19 7.88 29.50
CA ASP A 541 4.45 7.65 30.93
C ASP A 541 5.84 8.19 31.34
N GLU A 542 6.82 8.12 30.43
CA GLU A 542 8.20 8.55 30.60
C GLU A 542 8.72 9.18 29.31
N LEU A 543 9.50 10.23 29.45
CA LEU A 543 10.08 11.00 28.35
C LEU A 543 11.59 11.00 28.44
N ILE A 544 12.27 10.78 27.30
CA ILE A 544 13.72 10.87 27.17
C ILE A 544 14.01 11.88 26.05
N ASP A 545 14.58 13.02 26.39
CA ASP A 545 14.94 14.07 25.43
C ASP A 545 16.45 14.05 25.14
N ILE A 546 16.76 13.85 23.84
CA ILE A 546 18.14 13.75 23.34
C ILE A 546 18.53 15.06 22.65
N GLY A 547 19.61 15.67 23.09
CA GLY A 547 20.03 16.94 22.56
C GLY A 547 21.45 17.32 23.01
N PRO A 548 21.69 18.61 23.30
CA PRO A 548 20.77 19.78 23.14
C PRO A 548 20.56 20.21 21.68
N TYR A 549 21.48 19.84 20.77
CA TYR A 549 21.43 20.18 19.34
C TYR A 549 21.54 18.93 18.47
N ALA A 550 21.75 19.13 17.18
CA ALA A 550 21.90 18.05 16.19
C ALA A 550 23.38 17.71 15.91
N GLY A 551 23.64 16.52 15.35
CA GLY A 551 24.97 16.06 14.93
C GLY A 551 25.97 15.99 16.08
N ARG A 552 27.18 16.55 15.90
CA ARG A 552 28.23 16.52 16.90
C ARG A 552 27.88 17.30 18.18
N LEU A 553 26.96 18.24 18.13
CA LEU A 553 26.51 19.02 19.29
C LEU A 553 25.34 18.36 20.01
N GLY A 554 24.80 17.26 19.46
CA GLY A 554 23.79 16.42 20.08
C GLY A 554 24.38 15.23 20.86
N GLY A 555 23.56 14.19 21.04
CA GLY A 555 23.98 12.91 21.61
C GLY A 555 24.06 12.86 23.15
N GLU A 556 23.49 13.84 23.84
CA GLU A 556 23.41 13.88 25.30
C GLU A 556 21.97 13.68 25.77
N VAL A 557 21.74 13.07 26.90
CA VAL A 557 20.43 13.05 27.56
C VAL A 557 20.21 14.40 28.24
N VAL A 558 19.36 15.20 27.67
CA VAL A 558 19.01 16.55 28.17
C VAL A 558 17.98 16.45 29.29
N PHE A 559 17.08 15.48 29.18
CA PHE A 559 16.03 15.23 30.15
C PHE A 559 15.63 13.76 30.16
N GLN A 560 15.30 13.22 31.34
CA GLN A 560 14.61 11.96 31.57
C GLN A 560 13.66 12.12 32.73
N GLY A 561 12.40 11.76 32.58
CA GLY A 561 11.35 11.82 33.59
C GLY A 561 9.93 11.85 33.02
N ASN A 562 8.97 12.18 33.85
CA ASN A 562 7.57 12.33 33.43
C ASN A 562 7.28 13.72 32.82
N LEU A 563 6.07 13.89 32.30
CA LEU A 563 5.63 15.14 31.65
C LEU A 563 5.71 16.37 32.56
N ASP A 564 5.33 16.24 33.85
CA ASP A 564 5.33 17.37 34.77
C ASP A 564 6.75 17.85 35.04
N GLN A 565 7.69 16.92 35.23
CA GLN A 565 9.12 17.22 35.37
C GLN A 565 9.70 17.83 34.07
N LEU A 566 9.22 17.40 32.87
CA LEU A 566 9.65 18.00 31.62
C LEU A 566 9.30 19.49 31.55
N LYS A 567 8.10 19.86 31.93
CA LYS A 567 7.60 21.27 31.89
C LYS A 567 8.46 22.21 32.73
N GLU A 568 9.12 21.71 33.78
CA GLU A 568 10.01 22.46 34.67
C GLU A 568 11.45 22.57 34.13
N SER A 569 11.82 21.73 33.16
CA SER A 569 13.19 21.70 32.61
C SER A 569 13.47 22.92 31.73
N SER A 570 14.54 23.66 32.08
CA SER A 570 14.98 24.82 31.29
C SER A 570 15.96 24.45 30.14
N LYS A 571 16.55 23.26 30.19
CA LYS A 571 17.58 22.82 29.22
C LYS A 571 17.01 22.17 27.96
N SER A 572 15.81 21.61 28.04
CA SER A 572 15.15 20.90 26.95
C SER A 572 14.42 21.89 26.03
N LEU A 573 14.70 21.84 24.73
CA LEU A 573 13.94 22.60 23.73
C LEU A 573 12.51 22.06 23.62
N THR A 574 12.33 20.75 23.69
CA THR A 574 11.01 20.12 23.75
C THR A 574 10.18 20.68 24.89
N SER A 575 10.77 20.80 26.08
CA SER A 575 10.13 21.42 27.26
C SER A 575 9.64 22.86 26.97
N GLN A 576 10.45 23.66 26.28
CA GLN A 576 10.12 25.06 26.01
C GLN A 576 8.91 25.19 25.07
N TYR A 577 8.74 24.27 24.10
CA TYR A 577 7.58 24.23 23.21
C TYR A 577 6.36 23.64 23.93
N ILE A 578 6.47 22.53 24.62
CA ILE A 578 5.37 21.89 25.36
C ILE A 578 4.84 22.80 26.47
N SER A 579 5.71 23.55 27.16
CA SER A 579 5.31 24.54 28.18
C SER A 579 4.84 25.88 27.59
N ARG A 580 4.78 25.99 26.24
CA ARG A 580 4.41 27.23 25.52
C ARG A 580 5.31 28.45 25.79
N LYS A 581 6.52 28.25 26.32
CA LYS A 581 7.52 29.32 26.45
C LYS A 581 8.10 29.72 25.10
N MET A 582 8.16 28.80 24.17
CA MET A 582 8.42 29.03 22.75
C MET A 582 7.21 28.54 21.93
N MET A 583 6.83 29.28 20.93
CA MET A 583 5.70 28.95 20.04
C MET A 583 6.04 29.35 18.61
N ILE A 584 5.45 28.65 17.65
CA ILE A 584 5.40 29.10 16.27
C ILE A 584 4.31 30.17 16.18
N PRO A 585 4.65 31.42 15.82
CA PRO A 585 3.68 32.51 15.87
C PRO A 585 2.60 32.36 14.79
N VAL A 586 1.36 32.57 15.16
CA VAL A 586 0.25 32.72 14.20
C VAL A 586 0.46 34.05 13.46
N PRO A 587 0.32 34.12 12.12
CA PRO A 587 0.43 35.36 11.39
C PRO A 587 -0.58 36.41 11.89
N ALA A 588 -0.12 37.64 12.14
CA ALA A 588 -0.97 38.74 12.61
C ALA A 588 -2.09 39.11 11.64
N ALA A 589 -1.90 38.84 10.35
CA ALA A 589 -2.91 39.01 9.31
C ALA A 589 -2.67 37.98 8.20
N ARG A 590 -3.76 37.44 7.66
CA ARG A 590 -3.73 36.53 6.51
C ARG A 590 -3.50 37.32 5.21
N LYS A 591 -2.67 36.78 4.31
CA LYS A 591 -2.44 37.36 3.00
C LYS A 591 -3.70 37.29 2.17
N LYS A 592 -4.14 38.41 1.61
CA LYS A 592 -5.26 38.48 0.67
C LYS A 592 -4.83 38.04 -0.71
N TRP A 593 -5.71 37.38 -1.44
CA TRP A 593 -5.47 36.91 -2.79
C TRP A 593 -6.58 37.38 -3.74
N ASN A 594 -6.26 37.56 -5.00
CA ASN A 594 -7.19 37.91 -6.07
C ASN A 594 -7.09 36.94 -7.24
N ASN A 595 -5.90 36.34 -7.40
CA ASN A 595 -5.60 35.42 -8.50
C ASN A 595 -5.65 33.98 -8.01
N PHE A 596 -6.12 33.07 -8.84
CA PHE A 596 -6.27 31.66 -8.49
C PHE A 596 -6.19 30.74 -9.71
N ILE A 597 -5.91 29.46 -9.45
CA ILE A 597 -6.10 28.35 -10.37
C ILE A 597 -7.26 27.54 -9.87
N GLU A 598 -8.15 27.09 -10.76
CA GLU A 598 -9.33 26.30 -10.41
C GLU A 598 -9.32 24.96 -11.14
N ILE A 599 -9.53 23.88 -10.40
CA ILE A 599 -9.88 22.56 -10.95
C ILE A 599 -11.38 22.40 -10.84
N ILE A 600 -12.00 22.00 -11.93
CA ILE A 600 -13.45 21.75 -11.99
C ILE A 600 -13.66 20.25 -12.20
N GLY A 601 -14.57 19.66 -11.42
CA GLY A 601 -15.04 18.30 -11.57
C GLY A 601 -14.00 17.21 -11.25
N ALA A 602 -13.15 17.41 -10.25
CA ALA A 602 -12.17 16.40 -9.82
C ALA A 602 -12.85 15.13 -9.29
N ARG A 603 -12.60 13.97 -9.92
CA ARG A 603 -13.29 12.69 -9.58
C ARG A 603 -12.40 11.44 -9.64
N GLU A 604 -11.13 11.61 -9.44
CA GLU A 604 -10.22 10.47 -9.36
C GLU A 604 -10.33 9.77 -8.00
N ASN A 605 -10.30 8.44 -7.97
CA ASN A 605 -10.45 7.59 -6.80
C ASN A 605 -11.77 7.88 -6.04
N ASN A 606 -11.67 8.42 -4.81
CA ASN A 606 -12.83 8.73 -3.96
C ASN A 606 -13.37 10.15 -4.11
N LEU A 607 -12.75 10.99 -4.95
CA LEU A 607 -13.19 12.37 -5.14
C LEU A 607 -14.56 12.46 -5.83
N LYS A 608 -15.44 13.27 -5.31
CA LYS A 608 -16.86 13.36 -5.71
C LYS A 608 -17.19 14.56 -6.62
N GLY A 609 -16.37 14.79 -7.65
CA GLY A 609 -16.62 15.87 -8.62
C GLY A 609 -16.35 17.26 -8.06
N LEU A 610 -15.20 17.44 -7.40
CA LEU A 610 -14.89 18.66 -6.65
C LEU A 610 -14.54 19.84 -7.58
N ASN A 611 -15.02 21.03 -7.22
CA ASN A 611 -14.58 22.31 -7.78
C ASN A 611 -13.77 23.03 -6.71
N ILE A 612 -12.48 23.29 -6.97
CA ILE A 612 -11.54 23.78 -5.97
C ILE A 612 -10.71 24.92 -6.54
N LYS A 613 -10.61 26.02 -5.79
CA LYS A 613 -9.74 27.15 -6.11
C LYS A 613 -8.45 27.08 -5.31
N PHE A 614 -7.33 27.25 -5.98
CA PHE A 614 -6.00 27.35 -5.40
C PHE A 614 -5.50 28.77 -5.54
N PRO A 615 -5.56 29.58 -4.48
CA PRO A 615 -5.06 30.95 -4.48
C PRO A 615 -3.56 31.02 -4.80
N LEU A 616 -3.15 32.08 -5.51
CA LEU A 616 -1.76 32.32 -5.91
C LEU A 616 -1.05 33.31 -4.97
N ASN A 617 0.29 33.20 -4.90
CA ASN A 617 1.19 34.04 -4.10
C ASN A 617 0.95 34.00 -2.59
N ILE A 618 0.35 32.92 -2.09
CA ILE A 618 0.09 32.67 -0.67
C ILE A 618 0.43 31.22 -0.30
N MET A 619 0.29 30.89 0.98
CA MET A 619 0.40 29.54 1.50
C MET A 619 -0.98 28.93 1.66
N SER A 620 -1.33 28.00 0.76
CA SER A 620 -2.53 27.19 0.87
C SER A 620 -2.19 25.84 1.48
N VAL A 621 -2.92 25.39 2.52
CA VAL A 621 -2.75 24.10 3.15
C VAL A 621 -3.94 23.22 2.83
N ILE A 622 -3.67 21.97 2.40
CA ILE A 622 -4.68 20.95 2.14
C ILE A 622 -4.57 19.91 3.24
N THR A 623 -5.62 19.76 3.99
CA THR A 623 -5.69 18.89 5.16
C THR A 623 -6.90 17.95 5.08
N GLY A 624 -7.14 17.19 6.15
CA GLY A 624 -8.25 16.25 6.32
C GLY A 624 -7.78 14.88 6.79
N VAL A 625 -8.69 14.03 7.20
CA VAL A 625 -8.39 12.70 7.74
C VAL A 625 -7.64 11.81 6.75
N SER A 626 -7.01 10.74 7.24
CA SER A 626 -6.31 9.77 6.39
C SER A 626 -7.28 9.14 5.38
N GLY A 627 -6.87 9.07 4.10
CA GLY A 627 -7.72 8.53 3.03
C GLY A 627 -8.82 9.47 2.50
N SER A 628 -8.90 10.74 2.93
CA SER A 628 -9.93 11.70 2.47
C SER A 628 -9.80 12.16 1.00
N GLY A 629 -8.69 11.85 0.31
CA GLY A 629 -8.50 12.17 -1.11
C GLY A 629 -7.46 13.25 -1.42
N LYS A 630 -6.73 13.78 -0.42
CA LYS A 630 -5.70 14.82 -0.59
C LYS A 630 -4.67 14.49 -1.68
N SER A 631 -4.08 13.31 -1.60
CA SER A 631 -3.08 12.86 -2.60
C SER A 631 -3.69 12.66 -3.98
N SER A 632 -4.95 12.20 -4.08
CA SER A 632 -5.67 12.09 -5.35
C SER A 632 -5.86 13.46 -6.00
N LEU A 633 -6.27 14.46 -5.22
CA LEU A 633 -6.47 15.83 -5.70
C LEU A 633 -5.15 16.45 -6.19
N ILE A 634 -4.10 16.35 -5.39
CA ILE A 634 -2.87 17.11 -5.64
C ILE A 634 -1.88 16.32 -6.51
N LYS A 635 -1.51 15.08 -6.11
CA LYS A 635 -0.50 14.29 -6.82
C LYS A 635 -1.01 13.69 -8.12
N THR A 636 -2.31 13.31 -8.15
CA THR A 636 -2.86 12.60 -9.30
C THR A 636 -3.56 13.55 -10.29
N ILE A 637 -4.13 14.67 -9.84
CA ILE A 637 -4.84 15.62 -10.72
C ILE A 637 -4.06 16.91 -10.90
N LEU A 638 -3.92 17.76 -9.85
CA LEU A 638 -3.40 19.13 -9.97
C LEU A 638 -1.97 19.17 -10.56
N TYR A 639 -1.04 18.43 -9.93
CA TYR A 639 0.36 18.45 -10.35
C TYR A 639 0.56 17.97 -11.80
N PRO A 640 0.03 16.79 -12.21
CA PRO A 640 0.17 16.31 -13.56
C PRO A 640 -0.54 17.21 -14.60
N ALA A 641 -1.70 17.78 -14.25
CA ALA A 641 -2.44 18.68 -15.13
C ALA A 641 -1.64 19.96 -15.44
N LEU A 642 -1.11 20.61 -14.40
CA LEU A 642 -0.29 21.81 -14.55
C LEU A 642 1.05 21.51 -15.24
N LYS A 643 1.72 20.39 -14.88
CA LYS A 643 2.99 20.02 -15.52
C LYS A 643 2.84 19.82 -17.03
N LYS A 644 1.74 19.17 -17.46
CA LYS A 644 1.40 19.04 -18.89
C LYS A 644 1.06 20.38 -19.54
N HIS A 645 0.33 21.25 -18.83
CA HIS A 645 -0.02 22.58 -19.34
C HIS A 645 1.23 23.41 -19.66
N TYR A 646 2.25 23.34 -18.80
CA TYR A 646 3.54 24.05 -19.01
C TYR A 646 4.54 23.26 -19.89
N GLY A 647 4.09 22.26 -20.63
CA GLY A 647 4.90 21.50 -21.59
C GLY A 647 5.88 20.50 -21.00
N GLY A 648 5.79 20.23 -19.68
CA GLY A 648 6.61 19.21 -19.00
C GLY A 648 6.08 17.80 -19.21
N TYR A 649 6.97 16.82 -19.07
CA TYR A 649 6.57 15.41 -19.00
C TYR A 649 5.98 15.12 -17.60
N SER A 650 4.85 14.45 -17.57
CA SER A 650 4.21 13.96 -16.33
C SER A 650 3.54 12.63 -16.57
N ASP A 651 3.34 11.90 -15.48
CA ASP A 651 2.57 10.67 -15.46
C ASP A 651 1.11 10.91 -15.88
N LYS A 652 0.32 9.85 -15.88
CA LYS A 652 -1.12 9.90 -16.11
C LYS A 652 -1.77 10.97 -15.23
N THR A 653 -2.65 11.78 -15.82
CA THR A 653 -3.48 12.73 -15.07
C THR A 653 -4.79 12.08 -14.69
N GLY A 654 -5.21 12.21 -13.42
CA GLY A 654 -6.51 11.75 -12.96
C GLY A 654 -7.68 12.51 -13.59
N HIS A 655 -8.90 12.05 -13.34
CA HIS A 655 -10.11 12.57 -13.97
C HIS A 655 -10.55 13.92 -13.40
N PHE A 656 -10.72 14.90 -14.25
CA PHE A 656 -11.27 16.23 -13.96
C PHE A 656 -11.85 16.83 -15.25
N ASP A 657 -12.72 17.85 -15.14
CA ASP A 657 -13.41 18.43 -16.30
C ASP A 657 -12.61 19.54 -16.95
N ALA A 658 -12.13 20.50 -16.15
CA ALA A 658 -11.41 21.66 -16.67
C ALA A 658 -10.40 22.21 -15.65
N LEU A 659 -9.35 22.83 -16.21
CA LEU A 659 -8.38 23.65 -15.49
C LEU A 659 -8.57 25.11 -15.95
N LYS A 660 -8.89 26.01 -15.03
CA LYS A 660 -9.20 27.41 -15.30
C LYS A 660 -8.40 28.34 -14.39
N GLY A 661 -8.57 29.65 -14.61
CA GLY A 661 -7.98 30.73 -13.80
C GLY A 661 -6.73 31.34 -14.40
N ASP A 662 -5.87 31.89 -13.54
CA ASP A 662 -4.73 32.73 -13.91
C ASP A 662 -3.46 31.92 -14.20
N LEU A 663 -3.58 30.89 -15.04
CA LEU A 663 -2.49 29.97 -15.39
C LEU A 663 -1.24 30.68 -15.94
N HIS A 664 -1.43 31.82 -16.61
CA HIS A 664 -0.35 32.62 -17.23
C HIS A 664 0.60 33.28 -16.21
N LEU A 665 0.17 33.40 -14.94
CA LEU A 665 0.98 33.98 -13.85
C LEU A 665 2.03 33.01 -13.31
N ILE A 666 1.91 31.72 -13.60
CA ILE A 666 2.87 30.72 -13.20
C ILE A 666 3.64 30.22 -14.44
N LYS A 667 4.94 29.97 -14.28
CA LYS A 667 5.80 29.48 -15.36
C LYS A 667 6.18 28.02 -15.23
N ASP A 668 6.23 27.49 -14.01
CA ASP A 668 6.55 26.08 -13.75
C ASP A 668 5.87 25.60 -12.45
N ILE A 669 5.80 24.29 -12.30
CA ILE A 669 5.33 23.61 -11.10
C ILE A 669 6.37 22.61 -10.62
N GLU A 670 6.67 22.64 -9.33
CA GLU A 670 7.62 21.73 -8.70
C GLU A 670 6.97 20.96 -7.57
N PHE A 671 7.20 19.63 -7.55
CA PHE A 671 6.71 18.74 -6.51
C PHE A 671 7.88 18.36 -5.58
N VAL A 672 7.78 18.74 -4.32
CA VAL A 672 8.79 18.49 -3.29
C VAL A 672 8.31 17.39 -2.35
N ASP A 673 8.76 16.19 -2.62
CA ASP A 673 8.44 14.96 -1.86
C ASP A 673 9.63 14.48 -1.02
N GLN A 674 9.39 13.44 -0.23
CA GLN A 674 10.37 12.80 0.65
C GLN A 674 11.34 11.85 -0.07
N ASN A 675 11.21 11.69 -1.40
CA ASN A 675 12.11 10.84 -2.17
C ASN A 675 13.56 11.33 -2.09
N PRO A 676 14.55 10.42 -2.07
CA PRO A 676 15.96 10.80 -2.05
C PRO A 676 16.32 11.75 -3.21
N ILE A 677 17.26 12.68 -2.95
CA ILE A 677 17.73 13.67 -3.93
C ILE A 677 18.53 13.07 -5.10
N GLY A 678 18.75 11.76 -5.10
CA GLY A 678 19.36 10.99 -6.19
C GLY A 678 19.33 9.51 -5.91
N LYS A 679 19.39 8.71 -6.97
CA LYS A 679 19.36 7.23 -6.88
C LYS A 679 20.73 6.61 -6.60
N SER A 680 21.82 7.38 -6.75
CA SER A 680 23.19 6.92 -6.55
C SER A 680 23.68 7.20 -5.13
N SER A 681 24.41 6.26 -4.55
CA SER A 681 25.15 6.43 -3.28
C SER A 681 26.14 7.61 -3.32
N ARG A 682 26.52 8.11 -4.51
CA ARG A 682 27.38 9.26 -4.73
C ARG A 682 26.63 10.60 -4.74
N SER A 683 25.31 10.60 -4.77
CA SER A 683 24.53 11.82 -4.61
C SER A 683 24.65 12.34 -3.18
N ASN A 684 24.89 13.64 -3.02
CA ASN A 684 25.02 14.30 -1.72
C ASN A 684 24.54 15.75 -1.77
N PRO A 685 24.31 16.41 -0.63
CA PRO A 685 23.79 17.76 -0.55
C PRO A 685 24.67 18.77 -1.30
N VAL A 686 26.00 18.68 -1.16
CA VAL A 686 26.92 19.67 -1.77
C VAL A 686 26.95 19.61 -3.28
N THR A 687 26.77 18.43 -3.89
CA THR A 687 26.63 18.28 -5.34
C THR A 687 25.28 18.76 -5.83
N TYR A 688 24.21 18.48 -5.08
CA TYR A 688 22.85 18.88 -5.45
C TYR A 688 22.70 20.41 -5.54
N LEU A 689 23.30 21.14 -4.60
CA LEU A 689 23.33 22.62 -4.61
C LEU A 689 24.41 23.19 -5.54
N LYS A 690 25.17 22.37 -6.24
CA LYS A 690 26.28 22.77 -7.13
C LYS A 690 27.42 23.53 -6.43
N ALA A 691 27.49 23.47 -5.10
CA ALA A 691 28.60 24.08 -4.34
C ALA A 691 29.90 23.30 -4.54
N TYR A 692 29.80 21.98 -4.81
CA TYR A 692 30.97 21.13 -5.04
C TYR A 692 31.79 21.53 -6.28
N ASP A 693 31.15 22.09 -7.30
CA ASP A 693 31.83 22.60 -8.50
C ASP A 693 32.81 23.72 -8.18
N GLU A 694 32.43 24.63 -7.30
CA GLU A 694 33.28 25.73 -6.85
C GLU A 694 34.40 25.21 -5.91
N ILE A 695 34.10 24.24 -5.04
CA ILE A 695 35.11 23.60 -4.17
C ILE A 695 36.16 22.91 -5.03
N ARG A 696 35.78 22.13 -6.05
CA ARG A 696 36.72 21.47 -6.97
C ARG A 696 37.64 22.48 -7.69
N LYS A 697 37.12 23.63 -8.13
CA LYS A 697 37.90 24.70 -8.72
C LYS A 697 38.91 25.27 -7.73
N LEU A 698 38.48 25.52 -6.49
CA LEU A 698 39.34 26.04 -5.43
C LEU A 698 40.53 25.11 -5.14
N PHE A 699 40.32 23.78 -5.13
CA PHE A 699 41.41 22.82 -4.96
C PHE A 699 42.31 22.73 -6.20
N ALA A 700 41.76 22.80 -7.40
CA ALA A 700 42.55 22.79 -8.66
C ALA A 700 43.42 24.07 -8.82
N ASP A 701 42.98 25.16 -8.23
CA ASP A 701 43.71 26.43 -8.26
C ASP A 701 44.92 26.51 -7.28
N GLN A 702 45.05 25.54 -6.38
CA GLN A 702 46.17 25.44 -5.44
C GLN A 702 47.52 25.26 -6.19
N LYS A 703 48.59 25.88 -5.70
CA LYS A 703 49.92 25.77 -6.32
C LYS A 703 50.36 24.32 -6.53
N ALA A 704 50.18 23.48 -5.54
CA ALA A 704 50.50 22.05 -5.63
C ALA A 704 49.72 21.34 -6.73
N SER A 705 48.38 21.63 -6.88
CA SER A 705 47.58 21.08 -7.95
C SER A 705 48.09 21.46 -9.34
N LYS A 706 48.47 22.71 -9.51
CA LYS A 706 49.00 23.22 -10.77
C LYS A 706 50.33 22.56 -11.14
N TYR A 707 51.21 22.33 -10.15
CA TYR A 707 52.47 21.59 -10.34
C TYR A 707 52.23 20.12 -10.75
N SER A 708 51.25 19.47 -10.14
CA SER A 708 50.91 18.07 -10.45
C SER A 708 50.00 17.93 -11.66
N GLY A 709 49.59 19.01 -12.33
CA GLY A 709 48.71 19.00 -13.47
C GLY A 709 47.26 18.61 -13.17
N PHE A 710 46.83 18.68 -11.90
CA PHE A 710 45.48 18.32 -11.50
C PHE A 710 44.45 19.36 -11.92
N LYS A 711 43.40 18.90 -12.60
CA LYS A 711 42.24 19.70 -13.06
C LYS A 711 41.09 19.52 -12.07
N PRO A 712 40.05 20.36 -12.12
CA PRO A 712 38.86 20.17 -11.26
C PRO A 712 38.22 18.78 -11.32
N SER A 713 38.37 18.05 -12.43
CA SER A 713 37.90 16.67 -12.60
C SER A 713 38.59 15.66 -11.67
N HIS A 714 39.88 15.89 -11.33
CA HIS A 714 40.61 14.98 -10.40
C HIS A 714 40.10 15.06 -8.96
N PHE A 715 39.44 16.15 -8.57
CA PHE A 715 38.79 16.33 -7.28
C PHE A 715 37.33 15.87 -7.28
N SER A 716 36.90 15.09 -8.29
CA SER A 716 35.57 14.51 -8.39
C SER A 716 35.59 13.03 -7.98
N PHE A 717 34.67 12.63 -7.08
CA PHE A 717 34.47 11.22 -6.78
C PHE A 717 33.53 10.49 -7.78
N ASN A 718 32.99 11.24 -8.78
CA ASN A 718 32.09 10.68 -9.81
C ASN A 718 32.80 10.34 -11.13
N ILE A 719 34.02 10.90 -11.35
CA ILE A 719 34.76 10.80 -12.62
C ILE A 719 36.11 10.16 -12.34
N ASP A 720 36.60 9.36 -13.29
CA ASP A 720 37.93 8.76 -13.20
C ASP A 720 39.04 9.82 -13.22
N GLY A 721 40.17 9.50 -12.61
CA GLY A 721 41.36 10.33 -12.51
C GLY A 721 41.87 10.52 -11.09
N GLY A 722 41.02 10.98 -10.17
CA GLY A 722 41.44 11.19 -8.76
C GLY A 722 40.67 10.39 -7.74
N ARG A 723 39.57 9.73 -8.13
CA ARG A 723 38.81 8.84 -7.22
C ARG A 723 39.55 7.52 -7.00
N CYS A 724 39.30 6.89 -5.86
CA CYS A 724 39.77 5.52 -5.59
C CYS A 724 39.24 4.55 -6.64
N ASP A 725 40.12 3.76 -7.23
CA ASP A 725 39.76 2.82 -8.32
C ASP A 725 38.96 1.62 -7.79
N GLU A 726 39.20 1.16 -6.57
CA GLU A 726 38.53 0.02 -5.98
C GLU A 726 37.07 0.34 -5.64
N CYS A 727 36.78 1.33 -4.81
CA CYS A 727 35.41 1.73 -4.45
C CYS A 727 34.79 2.72 -5.44
N GLN A 728 35.49 3.09 -6.49
CA GLN A 728 35.07 4.04 -7.51
C GLN A 728 34.53 5.37 -6.94
N GLY A 729 35.10 5.83 -5.79
CA GLY A 729 34.73 7.07 -5.13
C GLY A 729 33.56 6.97 -4.15
N GLU A 730 33.03 5.77 -3.87
CA GLU A 730 31.97 5.58 -2.87
C GLU A 730 32.50 5.58 -1.43
N GLY A 731 33.76 5.17 -1.23
CA GLY A 731 34.37 5.01 0.09
C GLY A 731 33.99 3.72 0.79
N ILE A 732 32.98 3.02 0.27
CA ILE A 732 32.45 1.74 0.75
C ILE A 732 32.33 0.77 -0.39
N ILE A 733 32.35 -0.53 -0.09
CA ILE A 733 32.10 -1.63 -1.02
C ILE A 733 30.78 -2.28 -0.60
N LYS A 734 29.82 -2.31 -1.49
CA LYS A 734 28.54 -2.98 -1.31
C LYS A 734 28.68 -4.45 -1.68
N VAL A 735 28.39 -5.34 -0.74
CA VAL A 735 28.25 -6.78 -0.99
C VAL A 735 26.77 -7.12 -1.03
N GLU A 736 26.29 -7.43 -2.22
CA GLU A 736 24.88 -7.80 -2.41
C GLU A 736 24.64 -9.24 -1.92
N MET A 737 23.65 -9.41 -1.04
CA MET A 737 23.26 -10.70 -0.49
C MET A 737 21.91 -11.12 -1.07
N GLN A 738 21.83 -12.35 -1.62
CA GLN A 738 20.60 -12.81 -2.30
C GLN A 738 19.37 -12.93 -1.36
N PHE A 739 19.60 -13.21 -0.07
CA PHE A 739 18.52 -13.51 0.90
C PHE A 739 18.58 -12.68 2.18
N MET A 740 19.52 -11.74 2.28
CA MET A 740 19.70 -10.87 3.46
C MET A 740 19.91 -9.42 3.02
N ALA A 741 19.91 -8.50 3.99
CA ALA A 741 20.27 -7.11 3.73
C ALA A 741 21.70 -7.00 3.20
N ASP A 742 21.91 -6.08 2.25
CA ASP A 742 23.23 -5.80 1.70
C ASP A 742 24.22 -5.37 2.78
N ILE A 743 25.46 -5.85 2.71
CA ILE A 743 26.53 -5.48 3.64
C ILE A 743 27.36 -4.37 3.02
N TYR A 744 27.64 -3.33 3.79
CA TYR A 744 28.46 -2.21 3.38
C TYR A 744 29.80 -2.23 4.15
N LEU A 745 30.88 -2.54 3.46
CA LEU A 745 32.23 -2.59 4.03
C LEU A 745 33.01 -1.32 3.68
N GLN A 746 33.78 -0.80 4.61
CA GLN A 746 34.68 0.30 4.32
C GLN A 746 35.74 -0.16 3.30
N CYS A 747 35.99 0.65 2.27
CA CYS A 747 37.01 0.33 1.26
C CYS A 747 38.39 0.28 1.91
N GLU A 748 39.12 -0.84 1.76
CA GLU A 748 40.45 -1.04 2.37
C GLU A 748 41.53 -0.15 1.75
N SER A 749 41.48 0.09 0.43
CA SER A 749 42.44 0.91 -0.29
C SER A 749 42.42 2.37 0.16
N CYS A 750 41.25 3.01 0.14
CA CYS A 750 41.14 4.43 0.50
C CYS A 750 40.71 4.66 1.94
N LYS A 751 40.41 3.61 2.72
CA LYS A 751 39.97 3.69 4.13
C LYS A 751 38.79 4.68 4.29
N GLY A 752 37.82 4.60 3.37
CA GLY A 752 36.65 5.47 3.37
C GLY A 752 36.86 6.87 2.77
N LYS A 753 38.10 7.26 2.41
CA LYS A 753 38.40 8.64 1.97
C LYS A 753 38.00 8.96 0.53
N ARG A 754 37.55 8.01 -0.28
CA ARG A 754 37.01 8.16 -1.63
C ARG A 754 38.00 8.54 -2.73
N PHE A 755 39.18 9.07 -2.40
CA PHE A 755 40.18 9.59 -3.33
C PHE A 755 41.51 8.84 -3.22
N LYS A 756 42.33 8.97 -4.26
CA LYS A 756 43.73 8.50 -4.26
C LYS A 756 44.57 9.36 -3.34
N ASP A 757 45.63 8.80 -2.80
CA ASP A 757 46.52 9.49 -1.84
C ASP A 757 47.15 10.77 -2.43
N ASP A 758 47.52 10.78 -3.70
CA ASP A 758 48.10 11.95 -4.38
C ASP A 758 47.13 13.15 -4.34
N ILE A 759 45.82 12.92 -4.52
CA ILE A 759 44.78 13.95 -4.43
C ILE A 759 44.62 14.44 -3.00
N LEU A 760 44.73 13.53 -2.01
CA LEU A 760 44.60 13.87 -0.58
C LEU A 760 45.78 14.66 -0.06
N GLN A 761 46.95 14.70 -0.75
CA GLN A 761 48.05 15.57 -0.43
C GLN A 761 47.80 17.06 -0.72
N ILE A 762 46.87 17.35 -1.65
CA ILE A 762 46.50 18.73 -1.97
C ILE A 762 45.67 19.32 -0.82
N ARG A 763 46.09 20.44 -0.32
CA ARG A 763 45.47 21.12 0.82
C ARG A 763 45.09 22.57 0.51
N TYR A 764 43.94 22.96 1.02
CA TYR A 764 43.46 24.34 1.09
C TYR A 764 43.25 24.66 2.59
N ASN A 765 43.92 25.71 3.12
CA ASN A 765 43.87 26.05 4.53
C ASN A 765 44.05 24.83 5.43
N GLN A 766 45.08 24.01 5.17
CA GLN A 766 45.47 22.78 5.84
C GLN A 766 44.48 21.61 5.74
N LYS A 767 43.34 21.75 5.08
CA LYS A 767 42.34 20.73 4.85
C LYS A 767 42.45 20.16 3.43
N ASN A 768 42.38 18.85 3.26
CA ASN A 768 42.27 18.18 1.99
C ASN A 768 40.79 18.08 1.56
N ILE A 769 40.54 17.56 0.36
CA ILE A 769 39.19 17.46 -0.21
C ILE A 769 38.27 16.52 0.60
N HIS A 770 38.83 15.44 1.18
CA HIS A 770 38.08 14.55 2.05
C HIS A 770 37.71 15.25 3.37
N ASP A 771 38.66 15.96 4.02
CA ASP A 771 38.38 16.72 5.23
C ASP A 771 37.24 17.71 5.04
N VAL A 772 37.18 18.36 3.88
CA VAL A 772 36.08 19.30 3.54
C VAL A 772 34.75 18.57 3.37
N LEU A 773 34.74 17.39 2.74
CA LEU A 773 33.51 16.60 2.60
C LEU A 773 33.01 16.06 3.95
N GLU A 774 33.90 15.86 4.92
CA GLU A 774 33.54 15.43 6.29
C GLU A 774 33.09 16.58 7.21
N MET A 775 33.28 17.83 6.79
CA MET A 775 32.72 18.99 7.49
C MET A 775 31.22 19.01 7.43
N THR A 776 30.59 19.44 8.53
CA THR A 776 29.18 19.85 8.50
C THR A 776 28.99 21.11 7.66
N VAL A 777 27.76 21.36 7.25
CA VAL A 777 27.42 22.58 6.49
C VAL A 777 27.79 23.84 7.30
N ASN A 778 27.50 23.86 8.61
CA ASN A 778 27.87 24.97 9.50
C ASN A 778 29.38 25.20 9.52
N GLU A 779 30.17 24.14 9.79
CA GLU A 779 31.63 24.21 9.79
C GLU A 779 32.20 24.68 8.45
N SER A 780 31.55 24.25 7.34
CA SER A 780 31.98 24.63 6.00
C SER A 780 31.65 26.08 5.66
N VAL A 781 30.49 26.59 6.07
CA VAL A 781 30.13 27.99 5.93
C VAL A 781 31.10 28.86 6.71
N GLU A 782 31.42 28.51 7.95
CA GLU A 782 32.40 29.21 8.75
C GLU A 782 33.82 29.17 8.14
N PHE A 783 34.27 27.99 7.68
CA PHE A 783 35.58 27.77 7.06
C PHE A 783 35.77 28.60 5.80
N PHE A 784 34.79 28.63 4.91
CA PHE A 784 34.89 29.40 3.65
C PHE A 784 34.58 30.89 3.84
N SER A 785 33.87 31.32 4.88
CA SER A 785 33.61 32.74 5.19
C SER A 785 34.86 33.51 5.56
N GLN A 786 35.92 32.82 6.03
CA GLN A 786 37.21 33.43 6.34
C GLN A 786 37.96 33.82 5.06
N GLY A 787 37.58 33.28 3.90
CA GLY A 787 38.21 33.54 2.64
C GLY A 787 37.71 34.85 1.96
N LYS A 788 38.61 35.47 1.17
CA LYS A 788 38.30 36.77 0.49
C LYS A 788 37.99 36.64 -1.00
N SER A 789 38.17 35.45 -1.58
CA SER A 789 38.00 35.24 -3.01
C SER A 789 36.51 35.13 -3.40
N THR A 790 36.24 35.43 -4.68
CA THR A 790 34.88 35.28 -5.23
C THR A 790 34.38 33.85 -5.23
N THR A 791 35.28 32.86 -5.32
CA THR A 791 34.93 31.43 -5.30
C THR A 791 34.42 31.01 -3.89
N GLU A 792 35.11 31.44 -2.82
CA GLU A 792 34.70 31.18 -1.45
C GLU A 792 33.34 31.80 -1.14
N LYS A 793 33.13 33.06 -1.55
CA LYS A 793 31.81 33.71 -1.40
C LYS A 793 30.71 32.97 -2.10
N LYS A 794 30.96 32.43 -3.31
CA LYS A 794 29.98 31.59 -4.03
C LYS A 794 29.70 30.28 -3.32
N ILE A 795 30.74 29.65 -2.73
CA ILE A 795 30.53 28.42 -1.93
C ILE A 795 29.60 28.72 -0.74
N VAL A 796 29.90 29.76 0.03
CA VAL A 796 29.07 30.18 1.17
C VAL A 796 27.64 30.49 0.73
N GLN A 797 27.46 31.26 -0.34
CA GLN A 797 26.13 31.63 -0.88
C GLN A 797 25.30 30.40 -1.28
N ARG A 798 25.95 29.34 -1.80
CA ARG A 798 25.25 28.11 -2.17
C ARG A 798 24.99 27.20 -0.96
N LEU A 799 25.80 27.28 0.09
CA LEU A 799 25.63 26.44 1.29
C LEU A 799 24.69 27.07 2.34
N GLN A 800 24.60 28.41 2.40
CA GLN A 800 23.78 29.13 3.39
C GLN A 800 22.32 28.67 3.40
N PRO A 801 21.64 28.42 2.26
CA PRO A 801 20.27 27.91 2.27
C PRO A 801 20.09 26.58 3.00
N LEU A 802 21.13 25.73 3.10
CA LEU A 802 21.05 24.52 3.93
C LEU A 802 21.01 24.83 5.43
N VAL A 803 21.73 25.87 5.86
CA VAL A 803 21.67 26.35 7.24
C VAL A 803 20.28 26.91 7.54
N ASP A 804 19.76 27.72 6.61
CA ASP A 804 18.47 28.41 6.74
C ASP A 804 17.30 27.42 6.87
N VAL A 805 17.38 26.25 6.20
CA VAL A 805 16.38 25.17 6.36
C VAL A 805 16.68 24.19 7.52
N GLY A 806 17.65 24.51 8.37
CA GLY A 806 17.98 23.70 9.55
C GLY A 806 18.82 22.46 9.29
N LEU A 807 19.54 22.36 8.17
CA LEU A 807 20.44 21.24 7.82
C LEU A 807 21.92 21.55 8.07
N GLY A 808 22.22 22.51 8.93
CA GLY A 808 23.58 22.90 9.25
C GLY A 808 24.47 21.80 9.84
N TYR A 809 23.88 20.77 10.41
CA TYR A 809 24.56 19.61 11.01
C TYR A 809 24.93 18.50 10.01
N VAL A 810 24.35 18.51 8.82
CA VAL A 810 24.59 17.48 7.79
C VAL A 810 25.99 17.65 7.22
N LYS A 811 26.72 16.53 7.00
CA LYS A 811 28.04 16.59 6.36
C LYS A 811 27.89 16.87 4.85
N LEU A 812 28.83 17.66 4.28
CA LEU A 812 28.82 17.97 2.84
C LEU A 812 28.83 16.73 1.95
N GLY A 813 29.62 15.72 2.32
CA GLY A 813 29.78 14.46 1.60
C GLY A 813 28.82 13.36 2.02
N GLN A 814 27.83 13.63 2.87
CA GLN A 814 26.85 12.62 3.30
C GLN A 814 26.04 12.09 2.11
N SER A 815 25.99 10.77 1.96
CA SER A 815 25.22 10.14 0.88
C SER A 815 23.72 10.47 1.02
N SER A 816 23.06 10.75 -0.11
CA SER A 816 21.61 10.98 -0.12
C SER A 816 20.79 9.78 0.35
N SER A 817 21.34 8.57 0.26
CA SER A 817 20.70 7.34 0.75
C SER A 817 20.66 7.25 2.28
N THR A 818 21.49 8.01 2.98
CA THR A 818 21.52 8.06 4.45
C THR A 818 20.76 9.25 5.05
N LEU A 819 20.22 10.12 4.19
CA LEU A 819 19.34 11.21 4.62
C LEU A 819 17.94 10.68 4.90
N SER A 820 17.31 11.19 5.94
CA SER A 820 15.87 10.96 6.15
C SER A 820 15.03 11.59 5.04
N GLY A 821 13.76 11.17 4.91
CA GLY A 821 12.82 11.75 3.93
C GLY A 821 12.69 13.26 4.11
N GLY A 822 12.52 13.74 5.34
CA GLY A 822 12.42 15.16 5.67
C GLY A 822 13.72 15.94 5.38
N GLU A 823 14.90 15.34 5.66
CA GLU A 823 16.18 15.96 5.30
C GLU A 823 16.34 16.11 3.77
N SER A 824 15.98 15.06 3.00
CA SER A 824 15.99 15.08 1.54
C SER A 824 15.10 16.18 0.98
N GLN A 825 13.91 16.35 1.54
CA GLN A 825 12.95 17.39 1.16
C GLN A 825 13.48 18.78 1.46
N ARG A 826 14.10 19.00 2.62
CA ARG A 826 14.74 20.28 2.98
C ARG A 826 15.95 20.61 2.09
N VAL A 827 16.73 19.60 1.64
CA VAL A 827 17.80 19.85 0.65
C VAL A 827 17.20 20.33 -0.69
N LYS A 828 16.08 19.74 -1.12
CA LYS A 828 15.36 20.21 -2.33
C LYS A 828 14.91 21.68 -2.15
N LEU A 829 14.28 21.99 -1.01
CA LEU A 829 13.86 23.36 -0.67
C LEU A 829 15.04 24.35 -0.69
N ALA A 830 16.16 23.98 -0.06
CA ALA A 830 17.38 24.81 -0.06
C ALA A 830 17.89 25.09 -1.47
N SER A 831 17.76 24.15 -2.41
CA SER A 831 18.19 24.35 -3.81
C SER A 831 17.36 25.41 -4.54
N PHE A 832 16.09 25.55 -4.20
CA PHE A 832 15.23 26.61 -4.75
C PHE A 832 15.54 27.96 -4.12
N LEU A 833 15.79 28.01 -2.82
CA LEU A 833 16.22 29.23 -2.12
C LEU A 833 17.59 29.75 -2.61
N ALA A 834 18.46 28.86 -3.08
CA ALA A 834 19.77 29.19 -3.63
C ALA A 834 19.71 29.89 -5.01
N LYS A 835 18.59 29.87 -5.72
CA LYS A 835 18.41 30.53 -7.03
C LYS A 835 18.17 32.03 -6.84
N GLU A 836 19.04 32.89 -7.39
CA GLU A 836 18.94 34.34 -7.26
C GLU A 836 17.77 34.96 -8.06
N LYS A 837 17.48 34.40 -9.23
CA LYS A 837 16.35 34.81 -10.10
C LYS A 837 15.51 33.57 -10.39
N ALA A 838 14.36 33.50 -9.82
CA ALA A 838 13.40 32.44 -10.11
C ALA A 838 12.13 33.06 -10.72
N GLU A 839 11.66 32.50 -11.82
CA GLU A 839 10.34 32.84 -12.36
C GLU A 839 9.25 32.36 -11.39
N PRO A 840 8.06 33.00 -11.36
CA PRO A 840 6.96 32.55 -10.50
C PRO A 840 6.67 31.06 -10.69
N CYS A 841 6.80 30.31 -9.61
CA CYS A 841 6.63 28.85 -9.59
C CYS A 841 5.58 28.49 -8.54
N LEU A 842 4.80 27.45 -8.83
CA LEU A 842 3.93 26.83 -7.86
C LEU A 842 4.64 25.62 -7.25
N PHE A 843 4.89 25.69 -5.95
CA PHE A 843 5.49 24.59 -5.20
C PHE A 843 4.41 23.76 -4.50
N VAL A 844 4.48 22.47 -4.69
CA VAL A 844 3.66 21.49 -3.94
C VAL A 844 4.58 20.77 -2.97
N PHE A 845 4.29 20.87 -1.66
CA PHE A 845 4.98 20.17 -0.61
C PHE A 845 4.09 19.05 -0.06
N ASP A 846 4.66 17.86 0.13
CA ASP A 846 3.97 16.70 0.61
C ASP A 846 4.49 16.33 2.01
N GLU A 847 3.70 16.60 3.04
CA GLU A 847 3.99 16.38 4.46
C GLU A 847 5.41 16.86 4.87
N PRO A 848 5.72 18.16 4.70
CA PRO A 848 7.08 18.67 4.91
C PRO A 848 7.53 18.68 6.37
N THR A 849 6.64 18.46 7.34
CA THR A 849 6.98 18.41 8.77
C THR A 849 7.37 17.01 9.27
N THR A 850 7.33 16.01 8.39
CA THR A 850 7.69 14.63 8.72
C THR A 850 9.08 14.55 9.41
N GLY A 851 9.13 13.96 10.60
CA GLY A 851 10.37 13.80 11.38
C GLY A 851 10.98 15.09 11.91
N LEU A 852 10.21 16.19 11.96
CA LEU A 852 10.69 17.48 12.42
C LEU A 852 10.24 17.79 13.86
N HIS A 853 11.19 18.21 14.66
CA HIS A 853 10.91 18.83 15.95
C HIS A 853 10.31 20.24 15.74
N PHE A 854 9.54 20.76 16.69
CA PHE A 854 8.92 22.10 16.66
C PHE A 854 9.89 23.21 16.25
N HIS A 855 11.13 23.17 16.73
CA HIS A 855 12.17 24.13 16.38
C HIS A 855 12.53 24.08 14.87
N ASP A 856 12.56 22.89 14.29
CA ASP A 856 12.84 22.72 12.87
C ASP A 856 11.65 23.16 12.01
N ILE A 857 10.41 22.99 12.50
CA ILE A 857 9.19 23.48 11.87
C ILE A 857 9.21 25.01 11.80
N HIS A 858 9.68 25.70 12.86
CA HIS A 858 9.82 27.16 12.86
C HIS A 858 10.73 27.64 11.72
N LYS A 859 11.92 27.02 11.56
CA LYS A 859 12.84 27.34 10.44
C LYS A 859 12.23 27.03 9.07
N LEU A 860 11.46 25.95 8.98
CA LEU A 860 10.76 25.62 7.74
C LEU A 860 9.74 26.70 7.36
N MET A 861 9.02 27.25 8.34
CA MET A 861 8.08 28.37 8.12
C MET A 861 8.78 29.63 7.61
N ASP A 862 9.97 29.93 8.13
CA ASP A 862 10.78 31.05 7.64
C ASP A 862 11.16 30.84 6.17
N ALA A 863 11.56 29.62 5.80
CA ALA A 863 11.88 29.26 4.42
C ALA A 863 10.67 29.38 3.48
N PHE A 864 9.47 28.97 3.93
CA PHE A 864 8.23 29.13 3.16
C PHE A 864 7.87 30.60 2.96
N ASN A 865 7.97 31.42 3.99
CA ASN A 865 7.75 32.86 3.88
C ASN A 865 8.76 33.51 2.92
N ALA A 866 10.01 33.06 2.92
CA ALA A 866 11.03 33.55 1.96
C ALA A 866 10.70 33.19 0.50
N LEU A 867 10.11 32.04 0.22
CA LEU A 867 9.62 31.68 -1.12
C LEU A 867 8.44 32.57 -1.54
N ILE A 868 7.44 32.74 -0.66
CA ILE A 868 6.25 33.56 -0.97
C ILE A 868 6.65 35.00 -1.23
N SER A 869 7.59 35.57 -0.43
CA SER A 869 8.08 36.94 -0.62
C SER A 869 8.81 37.16 -1.98
N ARG A 870 9.28 36.09 -2.60
CA ARG A 870 9.86 36.07 -3.95
C ARG A 870 8.81 35.91 -5.07
N GLY A 871 7.51 35.87 -4.73
CA GLY A 871 6.41 35.76 -5.69
C GLY A 871 6.05 34.34 -6.08
N HIS A 872 6.42 33.34 -5.27
CA HIS A 872 6.03 31.94 -5.48
C HIS A 872 4.70 31.61 -4.77
N THR A 873 4.03 30.58 -5.25
CA THR A 873 2.82 30.02 -4.64
C THR A 873 3.15 28.71 -3.94
N LEU A 874 2.65 28.52 -2.72
CA LEU A 874 2.84 27.26 -1.97
C LEU A 874 1.50 26.55 -1.78
N ILE A 875 1.49 25.26 -2.12
CA ILE A 875 0.43 24.32 -1.78
C ILE A 875 1.06 23.23 -0.92
N ILE A 876 0.57 23.06 0.29
CA ILE A 876 1.14 22.15 1.28
C ILE A 876 0.09 21.11 1.68
N ILE A 877 0.39 19.84 1.49
CA ILE A 877 -0.41 18.74 2.05
C ILE A 877 0.12 18.52 3.45
N GLU A 878 -0.71 18.74 4.49
CA GLU A 878 -0.27 18.66 5.87
C GLU A 878 -1.35 18.23 6.87
N HIS A 879 -0.87 17.65 7.96
CA HIS A 879 -1.68 17.27 9.13
C HIS A 879 -1.23 17.96 10.41
N ASN A 880 -0.02 18.52 10.43
CA ASN A 880 0.56 19.18 11.59
C ASN A 880 -0.15 20.51 11.86
N MET A 881 -0.74 20.64 13.05
CA MET A 881 -1.52 21.82 13.45
C MET A 881 -0.67 23.09 13.51
N GLU A 882 0.63 22.99 13.75
CA GLU A 882 1.55 24.13 13.77
C GLU A 882 1.74 24.78 12.38
N ILE A 883 1.65 23.99 11.29
CA ILE A 883 1.63 24.52 9.92
C ILE A 883 0.22 25.00 9.56
N ILE A 884 -0.81 24.23 9.89
CA ILE A 884 -2.20 24.53 9.53
C ILE A 884 -2.62 25.88 10.10
N LYS A 885 -2.28 26.16 11.38
CA LYS A 885 -2.59 27.45 12.01
C LYS A 885 -1.91 28.65 11.35
N CYS A 886 -0.82 28.40 10.62
CA CYS A 886 -0.06 29.45 9.89
C CYS A 886 -0.50 29.65 8.43
N ALA A 887 -1.43 28.83 7.92
CA ALA A 887 -1.90 28.91 6.54
C ALA A 887 -2.62 30.22 6.23
N ASP A 888 -2.42 30.78 5.04
CA ASP A 888 -3.24 31.90 4.54
C ASP A 888 -4.61 31.42 4.02
N TRP A 889 -4.66 30.18 3.52
CA TRP A 889 -5.87 29.51 3.02
C TRP A 889 -5.85 28.03 3.37
N LEU A 890 -6.95 27.51 3.87
CA LEU A 890 -7.12 26.13 4.28
C LEU A 890 -8.17 25.45 3.40
N ILE A 891 -7.88 24.25 2.93
CA ILE A 891 -8.81 23.37 2.22
C ILE A 891 -8.85 22.06 3.00
N ASP A 892 -9.97 21.76 3.64
CA ASP A 892 -10.17 20.53 4.42
C ASP A 892 -11.03 19.53 3.67
N LEU A 893 -10.46 18.33 3.42
CA LEU A 893 -11.11 17.24 2.70
C LEU A 893 -11.60 16.17 3.67
N GLY A 894 -12.83 15.72 3.48
CA GLY A 894 -13.43 14.73 4.36
C GLY A 894 -14.84 14.31 3.90
N PRO A 895 -15.77 14.10 4.87
CA PRO A 895 -15.53 14.10 6.32
C PRO A 895 -14.71 12.91 6.80
N GLU A 896 -14.80 11.76 6.11
CA GLU A 896 -14.14 10.51 6.44
C GLU A 896 -13.11 10.08 5.38
N GLY A 897 -12.43 8.94 5.59
CA GLY A 897 -11.58 8.29 4.61
C GLY A 897 -12.36 7.38 3.64
N GLY A 898 -11.76 7.04 2.49
CA GLY A 898 -12.31 6.10 1.52
C GLY A 898 -13.60 6.59 0.85
N ILE A 899 -14.60 5.73 0.71
CA ILE A 899 -15.86 6.00 0.00
C ILE A 899 -16.65 7.15 0.65
N ASN A 900 -16.56 7.28 1.96
CA ASN A 900 -17.25 8.31 2.73
C ASN A 900 -16.50 9.66 2.76
N GLY A 901 -15.32 9.72 2.14
CA GLY A 901 -14.52 10.93 1.96
C GLY A 901 -14.72 11.56 0.59
N GLY A 902 -13.73 12.34 0.17
CA GLY A 902 -13.66 12.90 -1.18
C GLY A 902 -14.56 14.11 -1.40
N GLN A 903 -14.92 14.83 -0.35
CA GLN A 903 -15.67 16.09 -0.39
C GLN A 903 -14.85 17.23 0.25
N ILE A 904 -15.18 18.48 -0.09
CA ILE A 904 -14.67 19.65 0.62
C ILE A 904 -15.57 19.84 1.85
N VAL A 905 -14.98 19.73 3.02
CA VAL A 905 -15.68 20.00 4.30
C VAL A 905 -15.59 21.49 4.64
N PHE A 906 -14.42 22.08 4.37
CA PHE A 906 -14.19 23.49 4.64
C PHE A 906 -13.21 24.10 3.62
N GLU A 907 -13.44 25.35 3.24
CA GLU A 907 -12.54 26.16 2.42
C GLU A 907 -12.59 27.61 2.94
N GLY A 908 -11.43 28.15 3.40
CA GLY A 908 -11.38 29.48 4.00
C GLY A 908 -10.10 29.74 4.80
N ILE A 909 -10.13 30.75 5.67
CA ILE A 909 -9.01 31.02 6.59
C ILE A 909 -9.10 30.10 7.82
N PRO A 910 -7.96 29.75 8.46
CA PRO A 910 -7.93 28.84 9.63
C PRO A 910 -8.87 29.26 10.78
N GLU A 911 -9.04 30.54 11.03
CA GLU A 911 -9.91 31.08 12.07
C GLU A 911 -11.40 30.75 11.83
N ASP A 912 -11.83 30.64 10.58
CA ASP A 912 -13.21 30.29 10.25
C ASP A 912 -13.45 28.79 10.36
N ALA A 913 -12.39 27.97 10.18
CA ALA A 913 -12.48 26.52 10.26
C ALA A 913 -12.92 26.03 11.65
N ILE A 914 -12.56 26.75 12.74
CA ILE A 914 -12.95 26.38 14.11
C ILE A 914 -14.47 26.43 14.34
N HIS A 915 -15.21 27.11 13.47
CA HIS A 915 -16.65 27.20 13.52
C HIS A 915 -17.37 26.14 12.67
N CYS A 916 -16.63 25.39 11.86
CA CYS A 916 -17.16 24.30 11.05
C CYS A 916 -17.23 23.00 11.88
N THR A 917 -18.42 22.60 12.30
CA THR A 917 -18.63 21.41 13.12
C THR A 917 -18.30 20.09 12.41
N GLU A 918 -18.36 20.06 11.10
CA GLU A 918 -18.02 18.89 10.27
C GLU A 918 -16.50 18.73 10.04
N SER A 919 -15.72 19.79 10.30
CA SER A 919 -14.27 19.78 10.14
C SER A 919 -13.59 19.23 11.40
N TYR A 920 -13.04 18.02 11.31
CA TYR A 920 -12.18 17.51 12.38
C TYR A 920 -10.94 18.40 12.55
N THR A 921 -10.35 18.87 11.47
CA THR A 921 -9.22 19.83 11.53
C THR A 921 -9.59 21.06 12.32
N GLY A 922 -10.77 21.65 12.09
CA GLY A 922 -11.25 22.82 12.82
C GLY A 922 -11.39 22.56 14.32
N GLN A 923 -11.84 21.37 14.73
CA GLN A 923 -11.97 21.01 16.14
C GLN A 923 -10.62 21.02 16.86
N TYR A 924 -9.57 20.37 16.29
CA TYR A 924 -8.23 20.33 16.88
C TYR A 924 -7.49 21.68 16.76
N LEU A 925 -7.79 22.47 15.73
CA LEU A 925 -7.18 23.77 15.51
C LEU A 925 -7.59 24.79 16.58
N LYS A 926 -8.76 24.64 17.18
CA LYS A 926 -9.30 25.52 18.22
C LYS A 926 -8.37 25.68 19.43
N GLU A 927 -7.59 24.65 19.75
CA GLU A 927 -6.65 24.68 20.88
C GLU A 927 -5.32 25.36 20.54
N LYS A 928 -5.05 25.60 19.24
CA LYS A 928 -3.79 26.11 18.70
C LYS A 928 -3.88 27.56 18.22
N LEU A 929 -5.05 28.08 17.93
CA LEU A 929 -5.33 29.48 17.60
C LEU A 929 -5.71 30.27 18.85
#